data_8830539ad18c1844ca449171bf203e41
#
_entry.id   8830539ad18c1844ca449171bf203e41
#
_cell.length_a   1.000
_cell.length_b   1.000
_cell.length_c   1.000
_cell.angle_alpha   90.00
_cell.angle_beta   90.00
_cell.angle_gamma   90.00
#
_symmetry.space_group_name_H-M   'P 1'
#
loop_
_entity.id
_entity.type
_entity.pdbx_description
1 polymer ?
#
loop_
_entity_poly.entity_id
_entity_poly.type
_entity_poly.pdbx_seq_one_letter_code
_entity_poly.pdbx_strand_id
1 'polypeptide(L)'
;MNRVCRRGPLGWVLRRPDAAAQLRRALWATLASLGVFYLLRYGFNEPAMALYALFGAIPITLFSRLPGTARERTAPLLAALPVGLLLVTAGTFLAAHSWSAALGMFVVTFVTSYLGVGGPATGGLATSFQLYYLLPCFPPYAPESLGQRLGGLAVGMLAAALVDRLLWQGPLPPPYRVLLADAVDATAEYCTALARRIAEPSDDTVAPPHDRVSQTLFATRLTQVALPERPTGASLRHRGLYDVRAALRHLVNQLDRIALDRHGPAPHAARLLDSTAGSLRRAAGVLRAAAPEELATDTLAESVRSFGCARRATVGTASPGQLRLAAVVHDTAAAGVLLTEAARIAFGAPPQHLWRRLDTPFRYATVSAPVRYWYRLRLHLTPRSVLFQNALRAALALAGARLLVGSLNLPHGFWVLLATLSLLRTSASDTRGALAPAFLGTGLGAVVAASLVVVAGNTPAVYMVAAPLVVFLGFGVGPLLGPVWVQAALTLTLVTVFAQVEPPSLGIPTWRFLDVLIGGLIGATAALLAWPRGAQNELRRSVVRFMAASAQACQDLTERLCLPPRGQGVAAADGEVLRDADRTLRLVQAAYAQYRTEGASRKNPELPWELAMAAGYSTVGGGALLLTEHATDTTPPPPAVAGQLVDLAARVADDCRRAAELVRRSGDVEPHERGGYLADESGPLIASTAHGAGTGPAAVVLVADLEAWLTGIAYDATRVDRVLDDLRAGRTADLGYRY
;
A
#
# COMPACT_ATOMS: atom_id res chain seq x y z
N MET A 1 -38.36 26.35 7.74
CA MET A 1 -37.68 25.24 8.42
C MET A 1 -36.25 24.93 7.92
N ASN A 2 -35.78 25.50 6.80
CA ASN A 2 -34.48 25.11 6.18
C ASN A 2 -33.22 25.91 6.62
N ARG A 3 -33.32 26.89 7.52
CA ARG A 3 -32.14 27.71 7.92
C ARG A 3 -31.61 27.43 9.33
N VAL A 4 -32.39 26.80 10.21
CA VAL A 4 -31.98 26.53 11.60
C VAL A 4 -31.14 25.25 11.70
N CYS A 5 -31.38 24.22 10.85
CA CYS A 5 -30.54 23.01 10.81
C CYS A 5 -29.12 23.23 10.24
N ARG A 6 -28.81 24.39 9.66
CA ARG A 6 -27.51 24.67 9.01
C ARG A 6 -26.40 25.11 9.96
N ARG A 7 -26.70 25.45 11.22
CA ARG A 7 -25.69 25.97 12.18
C ARG A 7 -25.40 25.09 13.39
N GLY A 8 -26.05 23.93 13.52
CA GLY A 8 -25.83 23.00 14.64
C GLY A 8 -24.69 22.01 14.38
N PRO A 9 -24.19 21.33 15.42
CA PRO A 9 -23.14 20.30 15.31
C PRO A 9 -23.51 19.17 14.33
N LEU A 10 -24.77 18.84 14.18
CA LEU A 10 -25.28 17.88 13.20
C LEU A 10 -25.08 18.35 11.77
N GLY A 11 -25.25 19.64 11.49
CA GLY A 11 -25.03 20.21 10.16
C GLY A 11 -23.56 20.15 9.72
N TRP A 12 -22.64 20.27 10.67
CA TRP A 12 -21.20 20.12 10.41
C TRP A 12 -20.81 18.66 10.13
N VAL A 13 -21.36 17.70 10.87
CA VAL A 13 -21.15 16.25 10.67
C VAL A 13 -21.65 15.81 9.30
N LEU A 14 -22.84 16.23 8.88
CA LEU A 14 -23.46 15.85 7.61
C LEU A 14 -22.77 16.46 6.37
N ARG A 15 -21.97 17.50 6.54
CA ARG A 15 -21.16 18.11 5.46
C ARG A 15 -19.86 17.39 5.18
N ARG A 16 -19.45 16.42 6.00
CA ARG A 16 -18.25 15.64 5.71
C ARG A 16 -18.48 14.75 4.48
N PRO A 17 -17.53 14.68 3.55
CA PRO A 17 -17.70 13.89 2.32
C PRO A 17 -17.99 12.41 2.59
N ASP A 18 -17.50 11.88 3.72
CA ASP A 18 -17.67 10.48 4.10
C ASP A 18 -18.95 10.19 4.90
N ALA A 19 -19.72 11.23 5.31
CA ALA A 19 -20.87 11.08 6.22
C ALA A 19 -21.94 10.15 5.64
N ALA A 20 -22.32 10.34 4.38
CA ALA A 20 -23.35 9.52 3.73
C ALA A 20 -22.94 8.05 3.60
N ALA A 21 -21.67 7.78 3.31
CA ALA A 21 -21.14 6.42 3.23
C ALA A 21 -21.12 5.74 4.61
N GLN A 22 -20.73 6.50 5.64
CA GLN A 22 -20.69 6.00 7.02
C GLN A 22 -22.08 5.71 7.58
N LEU A 23 -23.06 6.60 7.35
CA LEU A 23 -24.46 6.39 7.78
C LEU A 23 -25.09 5.18 7.09
N ARG A 24 -24.86 5.01 5.78
CA ARG A 24 -25.31 3.80 5.05
C ARG A 24 -24.70 2.54 5.64
N ARG A 25 -23.40 2.54 5.90
CA ARG A 25 -22.71 1.38 6.50
C ARG A 25 -23.31 1.05 7.89
N ALA A 26 -23.57 2.05 8.70
CA ALA A 26 -24.22 1.88 10.01
C ALA A 26 -25.65 1.32 9.87
N LEU A 27 -26.43 1.81 8.91
CA LEU A 27 -27.76 1.28 8.62
C LEU A 27 -27.70 -0.21 8.25
N TRP A 28 -26.79 -0.59 7.37
CA TRP A 28 -26.60 -2.00 6.98
C TRP A 28 -26.19 -2.88 8.16
N ALA A 29 -25.26 -2.38 8.98
CA ALA A 29 -24.83 -3.10 10.17
C ALA A 29 -26.00 -3.28 11.14
N THR A 30 -26.82 -2.25 11.34
CA THR A 30 -28.00 -2.30 12.21
C THR A 30 -29.03 -3.30 11.70
N LEU A 31 -29.37 -3.24 10.41
CA LEU A 31 -30.37 -4.14 9.83
C LEU A 31 -29.88 -5.60 9.80
N ALA A 32 -28.63 -5.84 9.42
CA ALA A 32 -28.07 -7.19 9.36
C ALA A 32 -27.94 -7.83 10.75
N SER A 33 -27.47 -7.06 11.75
CA SER A 33 -27.21 -7.61 13.08
C SER A 33 -28.45 -7.66 13.97
N LEU A 34 -29.15 -6.56 14.12
CA LEU A 34 -30.32 -6.51 15.00
C LEU A 34 -31.59 -7.09 14.38
N GLY A 35 -31.75 -7.03 13.06
CA GLY A 35 -32.86 -7.69 12.38
C GLY A 35 -32.88 -9.18 12.63
N VAL A 36 -31.72 -9.84 12.47
CA VAL A 36 -31.60 -11.28 12.76
C VAL A 36 -31.65 -11.55 14.26
N PHE A 37 -31.03 -10.70 15.09
CA PHE A 37 -31.10 -10.84 16.55
C PHE A 37 -32.55 -10.83 17.04
N TYR A 38 -33.38 -9.87 16.58
CA TYR A 38 -34.79 -9.81 16.99
C TYR A 38 -35.64 -10.95 16.48
N LEU A 39 -35.38 -11.40 15.23
CA LEU A 39 -36.09 -12.54 14.69
C LEU A 39 -35.83 -13.81 15.53
N LEU A 40 -34.59 -14.06 15.91
CA LEU A 40 -34.21 -15.23 16.68
C LEU A 40 -34.60 -15.09 18.16
N ARG A 41 -34.45 -13.91 18.74
CA ARG A 41 -34.77 -13.67 20.17
C ARG A 41 -36.25 -13.66 20.46
N TYR A 42 -37.03 -12.92 19.65
CA TYR A 42 -38.44 -12.71 19.90
C TYR A 42 -39.37 -13.56 19.01
N GLY A 43 -38.94 -13.93 17.81
CA GLY A 43 -39.70 -14.79 16.91
C GLY A 43 -39.53 -16.28 17.23
N PHE A 44 -38.32 -16.76 17.46
CA PHE A 44 -38.03 -18.17 17.74
C PHE A 44 -37.73 -18.46 19.22
N ASN A 45 -37.58 -17.44 20.05
CA ASN A 45 -37.21 -17.52 21.48
C ASN A 45 -35.90 -18.26 21.75
N GLU A 46 -34.89 -18.09 20.87
CA GLU A 46 -33.59 -18.73 20.94
C GLU A 46 -32.49 -17.69 21.30
N PRO A 47 -32.30 -17.35 22.60
CA PRO A 47 -31.41 -16.26 23.01
C PRO A 47 -29.93 -16.53 22.69
N ALA A 48 -29.45 -17.76 22.85
CA ALA A 48 -28.09 -18.16 22.54
C ALA A 48 -27.81 -18.02 21.02
N MET A 49 -28.74 -18.51 20.19
CA MET A 49 -28.64 -18.39 18.74
C MET A 49 -28.68 -16.92 18.29
N ALA A 50 -29.52 -16.10 18.92
CA ALA A 50 -29.61 -14.67 18.63
C ALA A 50 -28.30 -13.91 18.90
N LEU A 51 -27.63 -14.19 20.04
CA LEU A 51 -26.33 -13.60 20.36
C LEU A 51 -25.25 -13.99 19.32
N TYR A 52 -25.17 -15.26 18.96
CA TYR A 52 -24.21 -15.69 17.95
C TYR A 52 -24.52 -15.14 16.56
N ALA A 53 -25.78 -14.92 16.21
CA ALA A 53 -26.16 -14.24 14.97
C ALA A 53 -25.74 -12.76 14.97
N LEU A 54 -25.94 -12.06 16.07
CA LEU A 54 -25.48 -10.68 16.24
C LEU A 54 -23.93 -10.58 16.07
N PHE A 55 -23.19 -11.45 16.77
CA PHE A 55 -21.73 -11.49 16.68
C PHE A 55 -21.22 -12.10 15.37
N GLY A 56 -22.05 -12.80 14.62
CA GLY A 56 -21.76 -13.22 13.25
C GLY A 56 -21.81 -12.04 12.26
N ALA A 57 -22.79 -11.15 12.43
CA ALA A 57 -23.02 -10.03 11.53
C ALA A 57 -22.15 -8.79 11.83
N ILE A 58 -22.04 -8.37 13.09
CA ILE A 58 -21.33 -7.13 13.50
C ILE A 58 -19.86 -7.12 13.03
N PRO A 59 -19.03 -8.17 13.27
CA PRO A 59 -17.63 -8.14 12.86
C PRO A 59 -17.46 -7.98 11.36
N ILE A 60 -18.31 -8.63 10.56
CA ILE A 60 -18.26 -8.53 9.10
C ILE A 60 -18.67 -7.13 8.64
N THR A 61 -19.74 -6.57 9.17
CA THR A 61 -20.29 -5.30 8.70
C THR A 61 -19.50 -4.08 9.16
N LEU A 62 -18.98 -4.09 10.39
CA LEU A 62 -18.32 -2.94 11.00
C LEU A 62 -16.80 -3.00 10.95
N PHE A 63 -16.19 -4.18 11.16
CA PHE A 63 -14.73 -4.30 11.29
C PHE A 63 -14.05 -4.84 10.05
N SER A 64 -14.73 -5.62 9.19
CA SER A 64 -14.13 -6.07 7.96
C SER A 64 -14.05 -4.94 6.92
N ARG A 65 -12.93 -4.92 6.18
CA ARG A 65 -12.66 -3.93 5.12
C ARG A 65 -12.26 -4.66 3.85
N LEU A 66 -13.24 -5.27 3.20
CA LEU A 66 -13.03 -5.98 1.94
C LEU A 66 -13.03 -5.01 0.75
N PRO A 67 -12.09 -5.17 -0.20
CA PRO A 67 -12.05 -4.39 -1.43
C PRO A 67 -13.17 -4.77 -2.40
N GLY A 68 -13.46 -3.88 -3.33
CA GLY A 68 -14.30 -4.16 -4.49
C GLY A 68 -15.80 -3.93 -4.29
N THR A 69 -16.55 -4.26 -5.33
CA THR A 69 -18.01 -4.17 -5.37
C THR A 69 -18.66 -5.24 -4.47
N ALA A 70 -19.96 -5.10 -4.16
CA ALA A 70 -20.68 -6.13 -3.38
C ALA A 70 -20.61 -7.52 -4.01
N ARG A 71 -20.64 -7.58 -5.36
CA ARG A 71 -20.51 -8.85 -6.07
C ARG A 71 -19.14 -9.50 -5.82
N GLU A 72 -18.09 -8.71 -5.85
CA GLU A 72 -16.71 -9.18 -5.59
C GLU A 72 -16.50 -9.58 -4.13
N ARG A 73 -17.19 -8.91 -3.18
CA ARG A 73 -17.11 -9.22 -1.74
C ARG A 73 -17.90 -10.46 -1.32
N THR A 74 -18.93 -10.84 -2.08
CA THR A 74 -19.77 -12.00 -1.73
C THR A 74 -18.97 -13.29 -1.63
N ALA A 75 -18.07 -13.56 -2.57
CA ALA A 75 -17.27 -14.80 -2.58
C ALA A 75 -16.35 -14.92 -1.35
N PRO A 76 -15.52 -13.91 -0.98
CA PRO A 76 -14.73 -13.99 0.26
C PRO A 76 -15.57 -14.03 1.53
N LEU A 77 -16.75 -13.41 1.57
CA LEU A 77 -17.65 -13.50 2.72
C LEU A 77 -18.22 -14.93 2.89
N LEU A 78 -18.64 -15.55 1.80
CA LEU A 78 -19.09 -16.94 1.83
C LEU A 78 -17.96 -17.92 2.15
N ALA A 79 -16.76 -17.69 1.64
CA ALA A 79 -15.57 -18.48 1.97
C ALA A 79 -15.14 -18.32 3.45
N ALA A 80 -15.48 -17.19 4.10
CA ALA A 80 -15.24 -16.98 5.52
C ALA A 80 -16.17 -17.82 6.42
N LEU A 81 -17.34 -18.24 5.93
CA LEU A 81 -18.32 -18.99 6.71
C LEU A 81 -17.76 -20.30 7.28
N PRO A 82 -17.22 -21.25 6.50
CA PRO A 82 -16.68 -22.50 7.07
C PRO A 82 -15.54 -22.25 8.05
N VAL A 83 -14.71 -21.21 7.81
CA VAL A 83 -13.66 -20.83 8.74
C VAL A 83 -14.24 -20.31 10.06
N GLY A 84 -15.26 -19.47 10.01
CA GLY A 84 -15.97 -18.98 11.20
C GLY A 84 -16.59 -20.11 12.03
N LEU A 85 -17.26 -21.05 11.37
CA LEU A 85 -17.85 -22.24 12.01
C LEU A 85 -16.78 -23.10 12.69
N LEU A 86 -15.65 -23.33 12.00
CA LEU A 86 -14.51 -24.06 12.58
C LEU A 86 -13.95 -23.37 13.83
N LEU A 87 -13.82 -22.03 13.78
CA LEU A 87 -13.30 -21.25 14.90
C LEU A 87 -14.23 -21.26 16.11
N VAL A 88 -15.55 -21.18 15.90
CA VAL A 88 -16.55 -21.31 16.99
C VAL A 88 -16.50 -22.72 17.58
N THR A 89 -16.41 -23.75 16.73
CA THR A 89 -16.26 -25.15 17.20
C THR A 89 -14.99 -25.33 18.03
N ALA A 90 -13.86 -24.91 17.49
CA ALA A 90 -12.57 -24.99 18.18
C ALA A 90 -12.59 -24.22 19.52
N GLY A 91 -13.13 -22.99 19.53
CA GLY A 91 -13.25 -22.17 20.74
C GLY A 91 -14.15 -22.82 21.78
N THR A 92 -15.26 -23.44 21.37
CA THR A 92 -16.17 -24.15 22.30
C THR A 92 -15.48 -25.32 23.00
N PHE A 93 -14.78 -26.19 22.27
CA PHE A 93 -14.09 -27.33 22.87
C PHE A 93 -12.85 -26.96 23.65
N LEU A 94 -12.04 -26.00 23.17
CA LEU A 94 -10.84 -25.55 23.85
C LEU A 94 -11.15 -24.72 25.10
N ALA A 95 -12.36 -24.22 25.26
CA ALA A 95 -12.82 -23.50 26.45
C ALA A 95 -12.89 -24.37 27.72
N ALA A 96 -12.82 -25.70 27.60
CA ALA A 96 -12.82 -26.63 28.74
C ALA A 96 -11.71 -26.31 29.79
N HIS A 97 -10.55 -25.84 29.35
CA HIS A 97 -9.47 -25.42 30.22
C HIS A 97 -8.92 -24.06 29.80
N SER A 98 -8.55 -23.23 30.78
CA SER A 98 -8.04 -21.87 30.50
C SER A 98 -6.75 -21.88 29.67
N TRP A 99 -5.84 -22.85 29.89
CA TRP A 99 -4.60 -22.95 29.14
C TRP A 99 -4.82 -23.38 27.66
N SER A 100 -5.75 -24.32 27.39
CA SER A 100 -6.07 -24.76 26.02
C SER A 100 -6.76 -23.64 25.24
N ALA A 101 -7.69 -22.92 25.88
CA ALA A 101 -8.30 -21.74 25.29
C ALA A 101 -7.27 -20.63 24.98
N ALA A 102 -6.30 -20.43 25.86
CA ALA A 102 -5.24 -19.43 25.64
C ALA A 102 -4.27 -19.86 24.53
N LEU A 103 -3.90 -21.13 24.44
CA LEU A 103 -3.08 -21.66 23.35
C LEU A 103 -3.81 -21.53 22.00
N GLY A 104 -5.08 -21.89 21.95
CA GLY A 104 -5.90 -21.68 20.76
C GLY A 104 -6.03 -20.21 20.38
N MET A 105 -6.19 -19.29 21.38
CA MET A 105 -6.20 -17.85 21.16
C MET A 105 -4.87 -17.36 20.58
N PHE A 106 -3.74 -17.87 21.07
CA PHE A 106 -2.44 -17.57 20.51
C PHE A 106 -2.33 -17.98 19.04
N VAL A 107 -2.67 -19.22 18.72
CA VAL A 107 -2.58 -19.79 17.37
C VAL A 107 -3.52 -19.04 16.40
N VAL A 108 -4.80 -18.90 16.76
CA VAL A 108 -5.78 -18.20 15.93
C VAL A 108 -5.41 -16.77 15.69
N THR A 109 -5.01 -16.02 16.74
CA THR A 109 -4.63 -14.61 16.62
C THR A 109 -3.37 -14.46 15.77
N PHE A 110 -2.37 -15.30 15.99
CA PHE A 110 -1.13 -15.28 15.22
C PHE A 110 -1.42 -15.56 13.73
N VAL A 111 -2.10 -16.65 13.42
CA VAL A 111 -2.38 -17.06 12.04
C VAL A 111 -3.23 -16.01 11.33
N THR A 112 -4.34 -15.56 11.92
CA THR A 112 -5.24 -14.59 11.27
C THR A 112 -4.58 -13.22 11.07
N SER A 113 -3.80 -12.74 12.03
CA SER A 113 -3.04 -11.50 11.91
C SER A 113 -1.93 -11.63 10.86
N TYR A 114 -1.24 -12.77 10.84
CA TYR A 114 -0.14 -13.03 9.92
C TYR A 114 -0.61 -13.25 8.47
N LEU A 115 -1.78 -13.84 8.24
CA LEU A 115 -2.40 -13.96 6.92
C LEU A 115 -2.67 -12.61 6.25
N GLY A 116 -2.69 -11.51 7.03
CA GLY A 116 -2.71 -10.14 6.50
C GLY A 116 -1.53 -9.81 5.58
N VAL A 117 -0.43 -10.57 5.65
CA VAL A 117 0.68 -10.54 4.67
C VAL A 117 0.18 -10.76 3.23
N GLY A 118 -0.86 -11.56 3.06
CA GLY A 118 -1.47 -11.85 1.75
C GLY A 118 -2.14 -10.66 1.08
N GLY A 119 -2.52 -9.64 1.82
CA GLY A 119 -3.11 -8.41 1.31
C GLY A 119 -4.42 -7.98 1.98
N PRO A 120 -5.10 -6.94 1.45
CA PRO A 120 -6.30 -6.36 2.07
C PRO A 120 -7.46 -7.35 2.23
N ALA A 121 -7.63 -8.28 1.30
CA ALA A 121 -8.72 -9.25 1.36
C ALA A 121 -8.57 -10.23 2.53
N THR A 122 -7.37 -10.76 2.76
CA THR A 122 -7.07 -11.69 3.86
C THR A 122 -6.95 -10.96 5.20
N GLY A 123 -6.30 -9.80 5.25
CA GLY A 123 -6.19 -8.99 6.46
C GLY A 123 -7.50 -8.35 6.90
N GLY A 124 -8.41 -8.08 5.95
CA GLY A 124 -9.70 -7.43 6.22
C GLY A 124 -10.68 -8.28 7.07
N LEU A 125 -10.49 -9.61 7.11
CA LEU A 125 -11.32 -10.54 7.90
C LEU A 125 -10.66 -10.98 9.22
N ALA A 126 -9.38 -10.62 9.45
CA ALA A 126 -8.63 -11.11 10.60
C ALA A 126 -9.32 -10.84 11.95
N THR A 127 -9.82 -9.62 12.17
CA THR A 127 -10.53 -9.25 13.40
C THR A 127 -11.83 -10.04 13.57
N SER A 128 -12.57 -10.30 12.49
CA SER A 128 -13.79 -11.11 12.54
C SER A 128 -13.46 -12.55 12.97
N PHE A 129 -12.44 -13.16 12.42
CA PHE A 129 -12.02 -14.51 12.80
C PHE A 129 -11.54 -14.59 14.27
N GLN A 130 -10.81 -13.58 14.73
CA GLN A 130 -10.41 -13.49 16.14
C GLN A 130 -11.62 -13.45 17.06
N LEU A 131 -12.65 -12.67 16.72
CA LEU A 131 -13.88 -12.55 17.49
C LEU A 131 -14.69 -13.86 17.45
N TYR A 132 -14.73 -14.59 16.34
CA TYR A 132 -15.42 -15.88 16.25
C TYR A 132 -14.79 -16.96 17.12
N TYR A 133 -13.47 -16.94 17.31
CA TYR A 133 -12.81 -17.80 18.28
C TYR A 133 -12.99 -17.30 19.72
N LEU A 134 -12.93 -15.99 19.93
CA LEU A 134 -13.00 -15.37 21.25
C LEU A 134 -14.37 -15.57 21.90
N LEU A 135 -15.47 -15.45 21.14
CA LEU A 135 -16.82 -15.52 21.64
C LEU A 135 -17.16 -16.81 22.40
N PRO A 136 -16.89 -18.01 21.87
CA PRO A 136 -17.20 -19.26 22.56
C PRO A 136 -16.24 -19.62 23.71
N CYS A 137 -15.13 -18.89 23.87
CA CYS A 137 -14.21 -19.08 25.01
C CYS A 137 -14.79 -18.57 26.34
N PHE A 138 -15.92 -17.87 26.31
CA PHE A 138 -16.68 -17.34 27.44
C PHE A 138 -18.17 -17.51 27.13
N PRO A 139 -18.95 -17.79 27.95
CA PRO A 139 -19.25 -18.14 29.31
C PRO A 139 -18.98 -19.60 29.64
N PRO A 140 -19.68 -20.20 30.61
CA PRO A 140 -19.36 -21.54 31.03
C PRO A 140 -19.31 -22.55 29.86
N TYR A 141 -18.42 -23.52 29.96
CA TYR A 141 -18.27 -24.61 28.99
C TYR A 141 -19.61 -25.32 28.77
N ALA A 142 -20.17 -25.19 27.56
CA ALA A 142 -21.50 -25.72 27.20
C ALA A 142 -21.46 -26.28 25.76
N PRO A 143 -20.80 -27.42 25.54
CA PRO A 143 -20.71 -28.03 24.21
C PRO A 143 -22.06 -28.45 23.63
N GLU A 144 -23.06 -28.73 24.47
CA GLU A 144 -24.45 -29.04 24.09
C GLU A 144 -25.12 -27.89 23.32
N SER A 145 -24.69 -26.65 23.53
CA SER A 145 -25.20 -25.48 22.80
C SER A 145 -24.52 -25.27 21.43
N LEU A 146 -23.60 -26.15 21.02
CA LEU A 146 -22.81 -25.98 19.80
C LEU A 146 -23.70 -25.77 18.56
N GLY A 147 -24.77 -26.55 18.43
CA GLY A 147 -25.68 -26.41 17.30
C GLY A 147 -26.32 -25.01 17.20
N GLN A 148 -26.78 -24.46 18.32
CA GLN A 148 -27.34 -23.11 18.39
C GLN A 148 -26.27 -22.03 18.08
N ARG A 149 -25.04 -22.21 18.59
CA ARG A 149 -23.89 -21.31 18.31
C ARG A 149 -23.54 -21.28 16.83
N LEU A 150 -23.42 -22.45 16.19
CA LEU A 150 -23.11 -22.58 14.77
C LEU A 150 -24.25 -22.06 13.89
N GLY A 151 -25.48 -22.42 14.22
CA GLY A 151 -26.69 -21.93 13.51
C GLY A 151 -26.78 -20.40 13.58
N GLY A 152 -26.62 -19.83 14.78
CA GLY A 152 -26.63 -18.39 14.98
C GLY A 152 -25.54 -17.69 14.16
N LEU A 153 -24.29 -18.14 14.27
CA LEU A 153 -23.19 -17.57 13.51
C LEU A 153 -23.45 -17.62 12.00
N ALA A 154 -23.89 -18.78 11.48
CA ALA A 154 -24.17 -18.96 10.06
C ALA A 154 -25.26 -17.99 9.57
N VAL A 155 -26.38 -17.90 10.30
CA VAL A 155 -27.49 -17.00 9.96
C VAL A 155 -27.02 -15.53 9.99
N GLY A 156 -26.25 -15.12 11.01
CA GLY A 156 -25.68 -13.76 11.11
C GLY A 156 -24.73 -13.42 9.97
N MET A 157 -23.81 -14.32 9.63
CA MET A 157 -22.87 -14.11 8.51
C MET A 157 -23.60 -14.06 7.16
N LEU A 158 -24.59 -14.94 6.93
CA LEU A 158 -25.39 -14.96 5.71
C LEU A 158 -26.24 -13.70 5.59
N ALA A 159 -26.86 -13.25 6.69
CA ALA A 159 -27.63 -12.01 6.73
C ALA A 159 -26.71 -10.80 6.39
N ALA A 160 -25.51 -10.74 6.96
CA ALA A 160 -24.54 -9.69 6.64
C ALA A 160 -24.17 -9.71 5.16
N ALA A 161 -23.89 -10.89 4.58
CA ALA A 161 -23.57 -11.05 3.16
C ALA A 161 -24.76 -10.67 2.26
N LEU A 162 -25.97 -11.05 2.64
CA LEU A 162 -27.20 -10.73 1.91
C LEU A 162 -27.48 -9.22 1.92
N VAL A 163 -27.38 -8.58 3.09
CA VAL A 163 -27.58 -7.14 3.25
C VAL A 163 -26.52 -6.35 2.46
N ASP A 164 -25.24 -6.77 2.49
CA ASP A 164 -24.19 -6.16 1.68
C ASP A 164 -24.48 -6.28 0.17
N ARG A 165 -25.12 -7.39 -0.24
CA ARG A 165 -25.46 -7.67 -1.64
C ARG A 165 -26.68 -6.90 -2.14
N LEU A 166 -27.74 -6.80 -1.34
CA LEU A 166 -29.06 -6.31 -1.75
C LEU A 166 -29.27 -4.84 -1.51
N LEU A 167 -28.70 -4.29 -0.43
CA LEU A 167 -28.93 -2.89 -0.09
C LEU A 167 -28.10 -1.97 -0.97
N TRP A 168 -28.72 -0.86 -1.33
CA TRP A 168 -28.18 0.14 -2.23
C TRP A 168 -26.79 0.61 -1.81
N GLN A 169 -25.84 0.38 -2.71
CA GLN A 169 -24.46 0.83 -2.57
C GLN A 169 -24.39 2.25 -3.15
N GLY A 170 -23.98 3.19 -2.31
CA GLY A 170 -23.66 4.54 -2.78
C GLY A 170 -22.46 4.52 -3.74
N PRO A 171 -22.10 5.67 -4.32
CA PRO A 171 -20.94 5.77 -5.17
C PRO A 171 -19.71 5.24 -4.43
N LEU A 172 -19.13 4.18 -4.95
CA LEU A 172 -17.86 3.64 -4.47
C LEU A 172 -16.74 4.62 -4.84
N PRO A 173 -15.70 4.77 -4.01
CA PRO A 173 -14.51 5.48 -4.44
C PRO A 173 -13.99 4.84 -5.73
N PRO A 174 -13.43 5.63 -6.67
CA PRO A 174 -12.93 5.08 -7.91
C PRO A 174 -11.91 3.99 -7.61
N PRO A 175 -11.99 2.83 -8.26
CA PRO A 175 -11.01 1.76 -8.09
C PRO A 175 -9.62 2.27 -8.43
N TYR A 176 -8.61 1.81 -7.70
CA TYR A 176 -7.22 2.25 -7.90
C TYR A 176 -6.75 2.16 -9.35
N ARG A 177 -7.21 1.15 -10.10
CA ARG A 177 -6.92 0.99 -11.54
C ARG A 177 -7.40 2.17 -12.39
N VAL A 178 -8.52 2.80 -12.03
CA VAL A 178 -9.08 3.95 -12.74
C VAL A 178 -8.23 5.20 -12.47
N LEU A 179 -7.82 5.42 -11.21
CA LEU A 179 -6.91 6.51 -10.87
C LEU A 179 -5.57 6.39 -11.62
N LEU A 180 -5.06 5.17 -11.76
CA LEU A 180 -3.86 4.92 -12.57
C LEU A 180 -4.13 5.19 -14.05
N ALA A 181 -5.28 4.78 -14.59
CA ALA A 181 -5.64 5.02 -15.98
C ALA A 181 -5.68 6.52 -16.29
N ASP A 182 -6.24 7.33 -15.40
CA ASP A 182 -6.30 8.79 -15.55
C ASP A 182 -4.89 9.43 -15.51
N ALA A 183 -4.00 8.90 -14.66
CA ALA A 183 -2.62 9.37 -14.61
C ALA A 183 -1.80 8.94 -15.85
N VAL A 184 -2.04 7.75 -16.39
CA VAL A 184 -1.40 7.28 -17.63
C VAL A 184 -1.87 8.08 -18.83
N ASP A 185 -3.16 8.40 -18.91
CA ASP A 185 -3.70 9.26 -19.97
C ASP A 185 -3.14 10.69 -19.94
N ALA A 186 -3.10 11.31 -18.76
CA ALA A 186 -2.48 12.62 -18.58
C ALA A 186 -1.01 12.60 -19.01
N THR A 187 -0.29 11.51 -18.69
CA THR A 187 1.11 11.35 -19.12
C THR A 187 1.23 11.18 -20.65
N ALA A 188 0.29 10.51 -21.28
CA ALA A 188 0.25 10.40 -22.74
C ALA A 188 0.04 11.78 -23.41
N GLU A 189 -0.80 12.65 -22.83
CA GLU A 189 -0.95 14.04 -23.29
C GLU A 189 0.35 14.84 -23.16
N TYR A 190 1.05 14.66 -22.03
CA TYR A 190 2.35 15.31 -21.80
C TYR A 190 3.41 14.81 -22.79
N CYS A 191 3.48 13.50 -23.06
CA CYS A 191 4.34 12.93 -24.10
C CYS A 191 4.07 13.57 -25.48
N THR A 192 2.80 13.70 -25.85
CA THR A 192 2.42 14.31 -27.14
C THR A 192 2.80 15.78 -27.22
N ALA A 193 2.64 16.54 -26.13
CA ALA A 193 3.05 17.96 -26.08
C ALA A 193 4.58 18.10 -26.22
N LEU A 194 5.35 17.28 -25.53
CA LEU A 194 6.81 17.25 -25.66
C LEU A 194 7.27 16.80 -27.06
N ALA A 195 6.59 15.80 -27.65
CA ALA A 195 6.92 15.35 -28.99
C ALA A 195 6.76 16.48 -30.04
N ARG A 196 5.70 17.29 -29.94
CA ARG A 196 5.50 18.47 -30.80
C ARG A 196 6.61 19.48 -30.61
N ARG A 197 6.95 19.83 -29.36
CA ARG A 197 8.02 20.78 -29.05
C ARG A 197 9.41 20.31 -29.54
N ILE A 198 9.68 19.01 -29.53
CA ILE A 198 10.91 18.43 -30.06
C ILE A 198 10.93 18.40 -31.59
N ALA A 199 9.79 18.18 -32.24
CA ALA A 199 9.69 18.18 -33.70
C ALA A 199 9.86 19.60 -34.27
N GLU A 200 9.16 20.55 -33.69
CA GLU A 200 9.15 21.97 -34.10
C GLU A 200 9.31 22.83 -32.83
N PRO A 201 10.49 23.45 -32.62
CA PRO A 201 10.68 24.35 -31.50
C PRO A 201 9.68 25.51 -31.58
N SER A 202 8.66 25.48 -30.76
CA SER A 202 7.64 26.51 -30.60
C SER A 202 7.60 26.96 -29.14
N ASP A 203 7.11 28.19 -28.92
CA ASP A 203 6.87 28.71 -27.57
C ASP A 203 5.65 28.09 -26.88
N ASP A 204 5.12 26.99 -27.41
CA ASP A 204 3.99 26.29 -26.86
C ASP A 204 4.25 25.83 -25.43
N THR A 205 3.40 26.27 -24.51
CA THR A 205 3.53 25.97 -23.09
C THR A 205 3.20 24.51 -22.81
N VAL A 206 4.16 23.77 -22.25
CA VAL A 206 4.00 22.37 -21.77
C VAL A 206 3.44 22.34 -20.35
N ALA A 207 3.26 23.48 -19.72
CA ALA A 207 2.81 23.62 -18.33
C ALA A 207 1.42 22.98 -18.07
N PRO A 208 0.37 23.22 -18.85
CA PRO A 208 -0.94 22.63 -18.55
C PRO A 208 -0.97 21.09 -18.55
N PRO A 209 -0.38 20.38 -19.54
CA PRO A 209 -0.26 18.92 -19.49
C PRO A 209 0.55 18.42 -18.30
N HIS A 210 1.63 19.08 -17.93
CA HIS A 210 2.44 18.75 -16.78
C HIS A 210 1.67 18.88 -15.46
N ASP A 211 0.91 19.98 -15.26
CA ASP A 211 0.08 20.18 -14.08
C ASP A 211 -0.98 19.08 -13.92
N ARG A 212 -1.57 18.65 -15.04
CA ARG A 212 -2.54 17.55 -15.06
C ARG A 212 -1.90 16.22 -14.65
N VAL A 213 -0.70 15.92 -15.15
CA VAL A 213 0.08 14.75 -14.71
C VAL A 213 0.33 14.82 -13.22
N SER A 214 0.75 15.95 -12.71
CA SER A 214 1.03 16.17 -11.29
C SER A 214 -0.19 15.89 -10.40
N GLN A 215 -1.35 16.44 -10.76
CA GLN A 215 -2.60 16.24 -10.03
C GLN A 215 -3.06 14.77 -10.05
N THR A 216 -3.01 14.12 -11.21
CA THR A 216 -3.45 12.73 -11.34
C THR A 216 -2.50 11.77 -10.65
N LEU A 217 -1.18 11.98 -10.73
CA LEU A 217 -0.19 11.21 -9.95
C LEU A 217 -0.37 11.39 -8.44
N PHE A 218 -0.71 12.60 -7.98
CA PHE A 218 -1.03 12.82 -6.57
C PHE A 218 -2.20 11.95 -6.12
N ALA A 219 -3.26 11.88 -6.93
CA ALA A 219 -4.44 11.04 -6.64
C ALA A 219 -4.10 9.54 -6.56
N THR A 220 -3.05 9.06 -7.26
CA THR A 220 -2.61 7.66 -7.18
C THR A 220 -1.79 7.33 -5.93
N ARG A 221 -1.45 8.33 -5.09
CA ARG A 221 -0.71 8.06 -3.85
C ARG A 221 -1.52 7.15 -2.94
N LEU A 222 -0.83 6.15 -2.34
CA LEU A 222 -1.51 5.21 -1.45
C LEU A 222 -2.17 5.88 -0.24
N THR A 223 -1.77 7.10 0.14
CA THR A 223 -2.45 7.92 1.15
C THR A 223 -3.81 8.42 0.73
N GLN A 224 -3.96 8.75 -0.55
CA GLN A 224 -5.22 9.23 -1.10
C GLN A 224 -6.19 8.09 -1.41
N VAL A 225 -5.68 6.87 -1.49
CA VAL A 225 -6.46 5.68 -1.82
C VAL A 225 -7.00 5.03 -0.55
N ALA A 226 -8.28 4.65 -0.56
CA ALA A 226 -8.91 3.93 0.53
C ALA A 226 -8.17 2.61 0.84
N LEU A 227 -8.03 2.26 2.13
CA LEU A 227 -7.27 1.07 2.57
C LEU A 227 -7.60 -0.22 1.80
N PRO A 228 -8.88 -0.55 1.54
CA PRO A 228 -9.22 -1.77 0.82
C PRO A 228 -8.74 -1.78 -0.64
N GLU A 229 -8.69 -0.62 -1.28
CA GLU A 229 -8.32 -0.48 -2.70
C GLU A 229 -6.81 -0.41 -2.94
N ARG A 230 -5.99 -0.35 -1.88
CA ARG A 230 -4.53 -0.27 -2.02
C ARG A 230 -3.94 -1.56 -2.59
N PRO A 231 -3.08 -1.49 -3.61
CA PRO A 231 -2.48 -2.67 -4.25
C PRO A 231 -1.34 -3.25 -3.40
N THR A 232 -1.62 -3.65 -2.16
CA THR A 232 -0.62 -4.16 -1.20
C THR A 232 -0.57 -5.69 -1.14
N GLY A 233 -1.41 -6.40 -1.89
CA GLY A 233 -1.52 -7.86 -1.89
C GLY A 233 -0.49 -8.60 -2.74
N ALA A 234 -0.46 -9.93 -2.60
CA ALA A 234 0.41 -10.83 -3.36
C ALA A 234 -0.15 -11.23 -4.73
N SER A 235 -1.40 -10.84 -5.07
CA SER A 235 -2.05 -11.17 -6.34
C SER A 235 -1.33 -10.52 -7.52
N LEU A 236 -1.45 -11.13 -8.71
CA LEU A 236 -0.94 -10.54 -9.96
C LEU A 236 -1.45 -9.14 -10.17
N ARG A 237 -2.77 -8.94 -9.96
CA ARG A 237 -3.42 -7.64 -10.08
C ARG A 237 -2.76 -6.58 -9.20
N HIS A 238 -2.52 -6.87 -7.92
CA HIS A 238 -1.90 -5.91 -7.00
C HIS A 238 -0.46 -5.59 -7.38
N ARG A 239 0.33 -6.61 -7.75
CA ARG A 239 1.72 -6.41 -8.16
C ARG A 239 1.80 -5.67 -9.49
N GLY A 240 1.03 -6.07 -10.48
CA GLY A 240 1.00 -5.40 -11.78
C GLY A 240 0.58 -3.93 -11.67
N LEU A 241 -0.47 -3.60 -10.88
CA LEU A 241 -0.86 -2.20 -10.65
C LEU A 241 0.20 -1.39 -9.90
N TYR A 242 0.94 -2.04 -9.00
CA TYR A 242 2.07 -1.40 -8.33
C TYR A 242 3.21 -1.10 -9.34
N ASP A 243 3.54 -2.05 -10.20
CA ASP A 243 4.58 -1.89 -11.22
C ASP A 243 4.18 -0.85 -12.28
N VAL A 244 2.89 -0.79 -12.68
CA VAL A 244 2.35 0.30 -13.53
C VAL A 244 2.64 1.67 -12.90
N ARG A 245 2.33 1.85 -11.61
CA ARG A 245 2.57 3.12 -10.93
C ARG A 245 4.05 3.47 -10.88
N ALA A 246 4.88 2.49 -10.66
CA ALA A 246 6.32 2.69 -10.54
C ALA A 246 6.96 3.03 -11.90
N ALA A 247 6.60 2.30 -12.96
CA ALA A 247 7.03 2.61 -14.31
C ALA A 247 6.50 3.98 -14.77
N LEU A 248 5.26 4.33 -14.42
CA LEU A 248 4.68 5.65 -14.69
C LEU A 248 5.48 6.76 -14.02
N ARG A 249 5.88 6.58 -12.76
CA ARG A 249 6.69 7.57 -12.04
C ARG A 249 8.05 7.77 -12.68
N HIS A 250 8.71 6.68 -13.02
CA HIS A 250 9.99 6.74 -13.75
C HIS A 250 9.83 7.46 -15.08
N LEU A 251 8.83 7.09 -15.87
CA LEU A 251 8.54 7.71 -17.16
C LEU A 251 8.31 9.23 -17.03
N VAL A 252 7.52 9.67 -16.05
CA VAL A 252 7.30 11.11 -15.81
C VAL A 252 8.60 11.82 -15.43
N ASN A 253 9.46 11.22 -14.60
CA ASN A 253 10.76 11.80 -14.28
C ASN A 253 11.64 11.98 -15.52
N GLN A 254 11.62 11.03 -16.47
CA GLN A 254 12.34 11.17 -17.74
C GLN A 254 11.74 12.27 -18.64
N LEU A 255 10.41 12.38 -18.68
CA LEU A 255 9.73 13.47 -19.42
C LEU A 255 10.06 14.85 -18.84
N ASP A 256 10.14 14.97 -17.52
CA ASP A 256 10.55 16.21 -16.84
C ASP A 256 11.99 16.60 -17.24
N ARG A 257 12.89 15.62 -17.37
CA ARG A 257 14.27 15.85 -17.85
C ARG A 257 14.29 16.35 -19.30
N ILE A 258 13.48 15.73 -20.19
CA ILE A 258 13.33 16.17 -21.59
C ILE A 258 12.79 17.61 -21.63
N ALA A 259 11.88 17.97 -20.72
CA ALA A 259 11.31 19.31 -20.64
C ALA A 259 12.31 20.38 -20.23
N LEU A 260 13.28 20.04 -19.38
CA LEU A 260 14.31 20.94 -18.86
C LEU A 260 15.48 21.17 -19.84
N ASP A 261 15.73 20.20 -20.73
CA ASP A 261 16.87 20.24 -21.64
C ASP A 261 16.56 21.08 -22.89
N ARG A 262 17.53 21.83 -23.41
CA ARG A 262 17.45 22.59 -24.65
C ARG A 262 18.16 21.83 -25.76
N HIS A 263 17.41 21.41 -26.75
CA HIS A 263 17.92 20.64 -27.89
C HIS A 263 17.36 21.22 -29.20
N GLY A 264 18.10 21.02 -30.26
CA GLY A 264 17.60 21.32 -31.61
C GLY A 264 16.51 20.34 -32.05
N PRO A 265 15.86 20.59 -33.21
CA PRO A 265 14.82 19.70 -33.73
C PRO A 265 15.32 18.25 -33.85
N ALA A 266 14.53 17.30 -33.36
CA ALA A 266 14.83 15.87 -33.40
C ALA A 266 13.61 15.03 -33.80
N PRO A 267 13.22 15.01 -35.09
CA PRO A 267 11.97 14.42 -35.58
C PRO A 267 11.89 12.90 -35.33
N HIS A 268 13.00 12.19 -35.29
CA HIS A 268 13.00 10.76 -34.97
C HIS A 268 12.68 10.49 -33.51
N ALA A 269 13.23 11.27 -32.59
CA ALA A 269 12.94 11.20 -31.16
C ALA A 269 11.46 11.59 -30.88
N ALA A 270 10.96 12.64 -31.55
CA ALA A 270 9.57 13.06 -31.47
C ALA A 270 8.60 11.94 -31.88
N ARG A 271 8.88 11.23 -32.97
CA ARG A 271 8.04 10.09 -33.43
C ARG A 271 8.02 8.94 -32.43
N LEU A 272 9.14 8.61 -31.79
CA LEU A 272 9.18 7.57 -30.76
C LEU A 272 8.36 7.99 -29.54
N LEU A 273 8.46 9.25 -29.15
CA LEU A 273 7.70 9.79 -28.02
C LEU A 273 6.19 9.79 -28.29
N ASP A 274 5.77 10.11 -29.51
CA ASP A 274 4.35 10.04 -29.94
C ASP A 274 3.85 8.58 -30.00
N SER A 275 4.66 7.65 -30.48
CA SER A 275 4.40 6.20 -30.41
C SER A 275 4.20 5.73 -28.97
N THR A 276 5.02 6.24 -28.06
CA THR A 276 4.90 5.98 -26.62
C THR A 276 3.57 6.51 -26.08
N ALA A 277 3.20 7.74 -26.44
CA ALA A 277 1.90 8.33 -26.06
C ALA A 277 0.71 7.48 -26.55
N GLY A 278 0.76 6.98 -27.78
CA GLY A 278 -0.25 6.06 -28.32
C GLY A 278 -0.39 4.77 -27.52
N SER A 279 0.74 4.17 -27.10
CA SER A 279 0.74 2.97 -26.27
C SER A 279 0.23 3.23 -24.85
N LEU A 280 0.56 4.38 -24.27
CA LEU A 280 0.04 4.78 -22.94
C LEU A 280 -1.48 4.95 -22.97
N ARG A 281 -2.06 5.56 -24.02
CA ARG A 281 -3.53 5.68 -24.16
C ARG A 281 -4.21 4.30 -24.23
N ARG A 282 -3.63 3.35 -24.97
CA ARG A 282 -4.12 1.96 -24.98
C ARG A 282 -4.02 1.31 -23.60
N ALA A 283 -2.90 1.49 -22.90
CA ALA A 283 -2.74 0.98 -21.54
C ALA A 283 -3.77 1.58 -20.56
N ALA A 284 -4.08 2.87 -20.69
CA ALA A 284 -5.14 3.51 -19.90
C ALA A 284 -6.52 2.89 -20.20
N GLY A 285 -6.81 2.57 -21.46
CA GLY A 285 -8.03 1.84 -21.87
C GLY A 285 -8.14 0.49 -21.16
N VAL A 286 -7.08 -0.31 -21.19
CA VAL A 286 -7.04 -1.62 -20.51
C VAL A 286 -7.19 -1.49 -18.99
N LEU A 287 -6.56 -0.50 -18.37
CA LEU A 287 -6.73 -0.22 -16.95
C LEU A 287 -8.18 0.13 -16.59
N ARG A 288 -8.90 0.86 -17.45
CA ARG A 288 -10.32 1.19 -17.25
C ARG A 288 -11.22 -0.01 -17.48
N ALA A 289 -11.06 -0.70 -18.62
CA ALA A 289 -11.90 -1.81 -19.02
C ALA A 289 -11.63 -3.10 -18.23
N ALA A 290 -10.45 -3.25 -17.63
CA ALA A 290 -9.94 -4.49 -17.03
C ALA A 290 -9.86 -5.66 -18.05
N ALA A 291 -9.66 -5.35 -19.34
CA ALA A 291 -9.60 -6.30 -20.45
C ALA A 291 -8.19 -6.28 -21.07
N PRO A 292 -7.40 -7.36 -20.95
CA PRO A 292 -6.01 -7.40 -21.44
C PRO A 292 -5.87 -7.58 -22.95
N GLU A 293 -6.95 -7.97 -23.63
CA GLU A 293 -6.91 -8.41 -25.03
C GLU A 293 -6.62 -7.29 -26.04
N GLU A 294 -6.84 -6.02 -25.67
CA GLU A 294 -6.66 -4.87 -26.54
C GLU A 294 -5.22 -4.34 -26.63
N LEU A 295 -4.27 -4.87 -25.85
CA LEU A 295 -2.89 -4.42 -25.83
C LEU A 295 -1.96 -5.36 -26.62
N ALA A 296 -1.75 -5.06 -27.87
CA ALA A 296 -0.58 -5.55 -28.59
C ALA A 296 0.65 -4.75 -28.15
N THR A 297 1.44 -5.29 -27.22
CA THR A 297 2.66 -4.64 -26.68
C THR A 297 3.77 -4.56 -27.72
N ASP A 298 3.74 -5.43 -28.70
CA ASP A 298 4.82 -5.61 -29.68
C ASP A 298 5.12 -4.37 -30.51
N THR A 299 4.13 -3.51 -30.77
CA THR A 299 4.33 -2.32 -31.61
C THR A 299 5.25 -1.26 -30.98
N LEU A 300 5.15 -1.01 -29.67
CA LEU A 300 6.04 -0.06 -29.00
C LEU A 300 7.44 -0.66 -28.81
N ALA A 301 7.53 -1.92 -28.40
CA ALA A 301 8.80 -2.60 -28.24
C ALA A 301 9.58 -2.67 -29.56
N GLU A 302 8.87 -2.83 -30.68
CA GLU A 302 9.48 -2.80 -32.00
C GLU A 302 9.93 -1.38 -32.40
N SER A 303 9.14 -0.36 -32.08
CA SER A 303 9.52 1.04 -32.28
C SER A 303 10.77 1.40 -31.47
N VAL A 304 10.90 0.92 -30.22
CA VAL A 304 12.09 1.12 -29.38
C VAL A 304 13.31 0.45 -30.02
N ARG A 305 13.19 -0.79 -30.46
CA ARG A 305 14.30 -1.51 -31.13
C ARG A 305 14.71 -0.85 -32.44
N SER A 306 13.76 -0.48 -33.29
CA SER A 306 14.04 0.18 -34.58
C SER A 306 14.70 1.54 -34.37
N PHE A 307 14.28 2.30 -33.37
CA PHE A 307 14.90 3.56 -32.99
C PHE A 307 16.32 3.35 -32.46
N GLY A 308 16.57 2.33 -31.64
CA GLY A 308 17.90 1.94 -31.18
C GLY A 308 18.87 1.68 -32.32
N CYS A 309 18.40 0.99 -33.39
CA CYS A 309 19.20 0.80 -34.62
C CYS A 309 19.38 2.11 -35.41
N ALA A 310 18.31 2.90 -35.60
CA ALA A 310 18.33 4.11 -36.41
C ALA A 310 19.26 5.19 -35.82
N ARG A 311 19.31 5.36 -34.49
CA ARG A 311 20.18 6.36 -33.84
C ARG A 311 21.67 6.09 -34.04
N ARG A 312 22.10 4.83 -34.24
CA ARG A 312 23.49 4.50 -34.60
C ARG A 312 23.88 5.07 -35.97
N ALA A 313 22.94 5.09 -36.90
CA ALA A 313 23.18 5.65 -38.23
C ALA A 313 23.25 7.19 -38.25
N THR A 314 22.70 7.86 -37.22
CA THR A 314 22.69 9.32 -37.16
C THR A 314 23.87 9.93 -36.38
N VAL A 315 24.75 9.13 -35.79
CA VAL A 315 25.88 9.59 -34.95
C VAL A 315 26.77 10.61 -35.68
N GLY A 316 27.04 10.42 -36.96
CA GLY A 316 27.89 11.31 -37.75
C GLY A 316 27.26 12.67 -38.09
N THR A 317 25.94 12.85 -37.94
CA THR A 317 25.20 14.05 -38.33
C THR A 317 24.49 14.74 -37.17
N ALA A 318 24.28 14.02 -36.06
CA ALA A 318 23.57 14.53 -34.88
C ALA A 318 24.50 15.33 -33.96
N SER A 319 23.97 16.44 -33.38
CA SER A 319 24.68 17.16 -32.34
C SER A 319 24.74 16.35 -31.03
N PRO A 320 25.70 16.65 -30.14
CA PRO A 320 25.77 15.99 -28.82
C PRO A 320 24.47 16.11 -28.00
N GLY A 321 23.79 17.26 -28.08
CA GLY A 321 22.48 17.48 -27.43
C GLY A 321 21.38 16.57 -28.01
N GLN A 322 21.38 16.37 -29.34
CA GLN A 322 20.44 15.46 -30.00
C GLN A 322 20.70 13.99 -29.63
N LEU A 323 21.96 13.58 -29.50
CA LEU A 323 22.32 12.22 -29.06
C LEU A 323 21.91 11.97 -27.60
N ARG A 324 22.10 12.96 -26.73
CA ARG A 324 21.62 12.89 -25.35
C ARG A 324 20.10 12.79 -25.27
N LEU A 325 19.40 13.65 -26.00
CA LEU A 325 17.93 13.59 -26.08
C LEU A 325 17.47 12.23 -26.57
N ALA A 326 18.12 11.69 -27.61
CA ALA A 326 17.79 10.37 -28.17
C ALA A 326 17.94 9.26 -27.12
N ALA A 327 18.97 9.33 -26.24
CA ALA A 327 19.16 8.38 -25.16
C ALA A 327 18.05 8.48 -24.10
N VAL A 328 17.69 9.69 -23.67
CA VAL A 328 16.59 9.90 -22.69
C VAL A 328 15.23 9.49 -23.26
N VAL A 329 14.94 9.81 -24.52
CA VAL A 329 13.70 9.40 -25.19
C VAL A 329 13.63 7.87 -25.34
N HIS A 330 14.75 7.23 -25.65
CA HIS A 330 14.84 5.76 -25.71
C HIS A 330 14.52 5.10 -24.37
N ASP A 331 15.11 5.58 -23.27
CA ASP A 331 14.81 5.10 -21.91
C ASP A 331 13.34 5.38 -21.51
N THR A 332 12.81 6.56 -21.89
CA THR A 332 11.39 6.91 -21.67
C THR A 332 10.46 5.92 -22.38
N ALA A 333 10.74 5.60 -23.64
CA ALA A 333 9.93 4.65 -24.40
C ALA A 333 10.06 3.21 -23.85
N ALA A 334 11.24 2.80 -23.39
CA ALA A 334 11.43 1.53 -22.72
C ALA A 334 10.64 1.43 -21.40
N ALA A 335 10.58 2.52 -20.61
CA ALA A 335 9.71 2.61 -19.45
C ALA A 335 8.22 2.49 -19.83
N GLY A 336 7.82 3.04 -20.98
CA GLY A 336 6.50 2.85 -21.57
C GLY A 336 6.18 1.39 -21.88
N VAL A 337 7.13 0.64 -22.44
CA VAL A 337 7.00 -0.82 -22.68
C VAL A 337 6.81 -1.57 -21.35
N LEU A 338 7.59 -1.25 -20.31
CA LEU A 338 7.44 -1.87 -19.00
C LEU A 338 6.08 -1.56 -18.37
N LEU A 339 5.58 -0.33 -18.52
CA LEU A 339 4.26 0.08 -18.03
C LEU A 339 3.15 -0.71 -18.71
N THR A 340 3.17 -0.81 -20.04
CA THR A 340 2.16 -1.54 -20.80
C THR A 340 2.15 -3.02 -20.48
N GLU A 341 3.32 -3.62 -20.30
CA GLU A 341 3.46 -5.01 -19.89
C GLU A 341 2.94 -5.25 -18.46
N ALA A 342 3.27 -4.36 -17.52
CA ALA A 342 2.74 -4.42 -16.16
C ALA A 342 1.20 -4.31 -16.14
N ALA A 343 0.61 -3.45 -16.99
CA ALA A 343 -0.84 -3.32 -17.11
C ALA A 343 -1.48 -4.62 -17.63
N ARG A 344 -0.88 -5.28 -18.62
CA ARG A 344 -1.35 -6.59 -19.13
C ARG A 344 -1.32 -7.66 -18.05
N ILE A 345 -0.18 -7.79 -17.36
CA ILE A 345 0.02 -8.78 -16.29
C ILE A 345 -0.96 -8.55 -15.14
N ALA A 346 -1.30 -7.30 -14.82
CA ALA A 346 -2.27 -6.97 -13.77
C ALA A 346 -3.65 -7.62 -14.02
N PHE A 347 -4.00 -7.89 -15.27
CA PHE A 347 -5.27 -8.50 -15.67
C PHE A 347 -5.13 -9.94 -16.19
N GLY A 348 -4.00 -10.59 -15.90
CA GLY A 348 -3.82 -12.03 -16.11
C GLY A 348 -3.19 -12.43 -17.45
N ALA A 349 -2.75 -11.47 -18.28
CA ALA A 349 -2.01 -11.80 -19.47
C ALA A 349 -0.64 -12.44 -19.11
N PRO A 350 -0.17 -13.43 -19.86
CA PRO A 350 1.15 -14.00 -19.66
C PRO A 350 2.23 -12.95 -19.98
N PRO A 351 3.35 -12.93 -19.25
CA PRO A 351 4.46 -12.04 -19.55
C PRO A 351 5.05 -12.33 -20.93
N GLN A 352 5.32 -11.27 -21.70
CA GLN A 352 5.99 -11.40 -22.97
C GLN A 352 7.51 -11.42 -22.76
N HIS A 353 8.22 -12.23 -23.54
CA HIS A 353 9.68 -12.38 -23.45
C HIS A 353 10.42 -11.24 -24.15
N LEU A 354 10.09 -9.99 -23.81
CA LEU A 354 10.72 -8.81 -24.38
C LEU A 354 12.21 -8.69 -24.02
N TRP A 355 12.61 -9.27 -22.86
CA TRP A 355 13.93 -9.15 -22.25
C TRP A 355 14.52 -10.53 -21.96
N ARG A 356 14.83 -11.30 -23.01
CA ARG A 356 15.25 -12.72 -22.90
C ARG A 356 16.53 -12.99 -22.08
N ARG A 357 17.36 -11.98 -21.79
CA ARG A 357 18.66 -12.15 -21.15
C ARG A 357 18.73 -11.77 -19.68
N LEU A 358 17.72 -11.07 -19.15
CA LEU A 358 17.65 -10.71 -17.74
C LEU A 358 16.50 -11.44 -17.07
N ASP A 359 16.70 -11.91 -15.84
CA ASP A 359 15.63 -12.35 -14.96
C ASP A 359 14.64 -11.19 -14.82
N THR A 360 13.59 -11.19 -15.63
CA THR A 360 12.68 -10.07 -15.87
C THR A 360 12.07 -9.54 -14.58
N PRO A 361 11.77 -8.23 -14.50
CA PRO A 361 11.07 -7.64 -13.36
C PRO A 361 9.71 -8.32 -13.08
N PHE A 362 9.15 -9.04 -14.06
CA PHE A 362 7.87 -9.74 -13.99
C PHE A 362 7.95 -11.25 -13.68
N ARG A 363 9.05 -11.73 -13.14
CA ARG A 363 9.24 -13.14 -12.79
C ARG A 363 8.14 -13.72 -11.88
N TYR A 364 7.49 -12.85 -11.08
CA TYR A 364 6.34 -13.26 -10.27
C TYR A 364 5.11 -13.68 -11.09
N ALA A 365 5.01 -13.25 -12.35
CA ALA A 365 3.88 -13.58 -13.22
C ALA A 365 3.93 -15.02 -13.76
N THR A 366 5.13 -15.63 -13.82
CA THR A 366 5.30 -17.02 -14.25
C THR A 366 5.06 -18.04 -13.13
N VAL A 367 4.91 -17.59 -11.90
CA VAL A 367 4.75 -18.44 -10.72
C VAL A 367 3.27 -18.56 -10.36
N SER A 368 2.81 -19.78 -9.99
CA SER A 368 1.42 -20.01 -9.59
C SER A 368 1.01 -19.22 -8.33
N ALA A 369 -0.27 -18.91 -8.20
CA ALA A 369 -0.78 -18.11 -7.08
C ALA A 369 -0.41 -18.66 -5.70
N PRO A 370 -0.58 -19.99 -5.39
CA PRO A 370 -0.23 -20.52 -4.08
C PRO A 370 1.26 -20.34 -3.76
N VAL A 371 2.13 -20.54 -4.75
CA VAL A 371 3.59 -20.40 -4.57
C VAL A 371 3.97 -18.94 -4.33
N ARG A 372 3.33 -17.97 -5.01
CA ARG A 372 3.54 -16.54 -4.74
C ARG A 372 3.15 -16.16 -3.32
N TYR A 373 1.98 -16.64 -2.85
CA TYR A 373 1.53 -16.41 -1.48
C TYR A 373 2.47 -17.06 -0.47
N TRP A 374 2.88 -18.31 -0.71
CA TRP A 374 3.83 -19.01 0.14
C TRP A 374 5.19 -18.33 0.22
N TYR A 375 5.74 -17.92 -0.93
CA TYR A 375 7.00 -17.18 -0.98
C TYR A 375 6.93 -15.88 -0.17
N ARG A 376 5.83 -15.15 -0.30
CA ARG A 376 5.60 -13.92 0.45
C ARG A 376 5.45 -14.18 1.96
N LEU A 377 4.70 -15.20 2.35
CA LEU A 377 4.62 -15.62 3.75
C LEU A 377 6.01 -15.94 4.29
N ARG A 378 6.76 -16.80 3.60
CA ARG A 378 8.12 -17.17 4.01
C ARG A 378 9.07 -15.96 4.12
N LEU A 379 8.98 -15.00 3.21
CA LEU A 379 9.80 -13.78 3.23
C LEU A 379 9.55 -12.95 4.50
N HIS A 380 8.32 -12.90 4.97
CA HIS A 380 7.94 -12.16 6.18
C HIS A 380 8.04 -12.99 7.47
N LEU A 381 8.32 -14.30 7.39
CA LEU A 381 8.49 -15.17 8.56
C LEU A 381 9.89 -14.97 9.18
N THR A 382 10.18 -13.75 9.56
CA THR A 382 11.45 -13.36 10.19
C THR A 382 11.19 -12.43 11.37
N PRO A 383 11.98 -12.50 12.45
CA PRO A 383 11.85 -11.60 13.60
C PRO A 383 12.00 -10.12 13.25
N ARG A 384 12.51 -9.81 12.06
CA ARG A 384 12.67 -8.43 11.55
C ARG A 384 11.42 -7.91 10.87
N SER A 385 10.52 -8.77 10.43
CA SER A 385 9.27 -8.37 9.78
C SER A 385 8.30 -7.77 10.79
N VAL A 386 7.87 -6.54 10.53
CA VAL A 386 6.87 -5.86 11.37
C VAL A 386 5.53 -6.61 11.38
N LEU A 387 5.15 -7.26 10.27
CA LEU A 387 3.95 -8.11 10.21
C LEU A 387 4.04 -9.30 11.15
N PHE A 388 5.19 -9.97 11.16
CA PHE A 388 5.46 -11.06 12.10
C PHE A 388 5.43 -10.57 13.55
N GLN A 389 6.14 -9.47 13.84
CA GLN A 389 6.17 -8.87 15.17
C GLN A 389 4.79 -8.48 15.67
N ASN A 390 3.97 -7.86 14.80
CA ASN A 390 2.59 -7.47 15.14
C ASN A 390 1.70 -8.69 15.39
N ALA A 391 1.80 -9.72 14.56
CA ALA A 391 1.05 -10.96 14.74
C ALA A 391 1.43 -11.67 16.06
N LEU A 392 2.73 -11.77 16.34
CA LEU A 392 3.25 -12.38 17.56
C LEU A 392 2.84 -11.57 18.81
N ARG A 393 2.95 -10.25 18.74
CA ARG A 393 2.55 -9.36 19.84
C ARG A 393 1.05 -9.46 20.14
N ALA A 394 0.21 -9.45 19.10
CA ALA A 394 -1.23 -9.60 19.25
C ALA A 394 -1.59 -10.95 19.83
N ALA A 395 -0.94 -12.02 19.37
CA ALA A 395 -1.15 -13.37 19.86
C ALA A 395 -0.75 -13.52 21.34
N LEU A 396 0.41 -12.99 21.72
CA LEU A 396 0.89 -13.01 23.12
C LEU A 396 -0.02 -12.19 24.04
N ALA A 397 -0.44 -10.99 23.59
CA ALA A 397 -1.32 -10.13 24.38
C ALA A 397 -2.68 -10.78 24.65
N LEU A 398 -3.32 -11.34 23.61
CA LEU A 398 -4.64 -11.97 23.75
C LEU A 398 -4.57 -13.31 24.50
N ALA A 399 -3.54 -14.12 24.26
CA ALA A 399 -3.32 -15.35 25.02
C ALA A 399 -3.03 -15.06 26.50
N GLY A 400 -2.17 -14.08 26.79
CA GLY A 400 -1.89 -13.63 28.15
C GLY A 400 -3.13 -13.06 28.85
N ALA A 401 -3.93 -12.25 28.14
CA ALA A 401 -5.20 -11.78 28.65
C ALA A 401 -6.16 -12.93 28.98
N ARG A 402 -6.24 -13.96 28.10
CA ARG A 402 -7.09 -15.14 28.34
C ARG A 402 -6.63 -15.95 29.56
N LEU A 403 -5.33 -16.14 29.74
CA LEU A 403 -4.78 -16.80 30.92
C LEU A 403 -5.07 -16.00 32.21
N LEU A 404 -4.84 -14.69 32.18
CA LEU A 404 -5.11 -13.82 33.32
C LEU A 404 -6.57 -13.85 33.75
N VAL A 405 -7.47 -13.70 32.77
CA VAL A 405 -8.92 -13.79 33.02
C VAL A 405 -9.33 -15.13 33.58
N GLY A 406 -8.76 -16.22 33.04
CA GLY A 406 -9.05 -17.57 33.51
C GLY A 406 -8.48 -17.88 34.90
N SER A 407 -7.27 -17.37 35.24
CA SER A 407 -6.64 -17.58 36.53
C SER A 407 -7.30 -16.77 37.64
N LEU A 408 -7.82 -15.58 37.33
CA LEU A 408 -8.50 -14.70 38.30
C LEU A 408 -10.01 -14.93 38.36
N ASN A 409 -10.54 -15.85 37.56
CA ASN A 409 -11.98 -16.13 37.43
C ASN A 409 -12.83 -14.85 37.27
N LEU A 410 -12.39 -13.92 36.42
CA LEU A 410 -13.10 -12.65 36.20
C LEU A 410 -14.46 -12.89 35.57
N PRO A 411 -15.56 -12.36 36.15
CA PRO A 411 -16.93 -12.68 35.75
C PRO A 411 -17.28 -12.25 34.31
N HIS A 412 -16.60 -11.27 33.75
CA HIS A 412 -16.87 -10.75 32.40
C HIS A 412 -15.64 -10.75 31.50
N GLY A 413 -14.78 -11.75 31.60
CA GLY A 413 -13.50 -11.85 30.93
C GLY A 413 -13.50 -11.66 29.40
N PHE A 414 -14.62 -11.94 28.73
CA PHE A 414 -14.83 -11.61 27.31
C PHE A 414 -14.52 -10.14 26.98
N TRP A 415 -14.92 -9.23 27.86
CA TRP A 415 -14.75 -7.80 27.65
C TRP A 415 -13.29 -7.34 27.78
N VAL A 416 -12.50 -8.00 28.65
CA VAL A 416 -11.08 -7.72 28.78
C VAL A 416 -10.36 -8.04 27.46
N LEU A 417 -10.69 -9.19 26.84
CA LEU A 417 -10.07 -9.58 25.58
C LEU A 417 -10.52 -8.68 24.43
N LEU A 418 -11.81 -8.31 24.38
CA LEU A 418 -12.33 -7.38 23.38
C LEU A 418 -11.66 -6.01 23.52
N ALA A 419 -11.45 -5.51 24.74
CA ALA A 419 -10.73 -4.27 25.02
C ALA A 419 -9.27 -4.39 24.57
N THR A 420 -8.58 -5.48 24.96
CA THR A 420 -7.20 -5.75 24.50
C THR A 420 -7.10 -5.73 22.98
N LEU A 421 -8.00 -6.44 22.29
CA LEU A 421 -8.05 -6.50 20.82
C LEU A 421 -8.29 -5.11 20.18
N SER A 422 -9.20 -4.32 20.75
CA SER A 422 -9.56 -3.01 20.22
C SER A 422 -8.49 -1.95 20.44
N LEU A 423 -7.70 -2.05 21.50
CA LEU A 423 -6.67 -1.10 21.89
C LEU A 423 -5.27 -1.46 21.36
N LEU A 424 -5.04 -2.72 21.02
CA LEU A 424 -3.77 -3.16 20.44
C LEU A 424 -3.59 -2.57 19.06
N ARG A 425 -2.63 -1.65 18.91
CA ARG A 425 -2.27 -1.03 17.64
C ARG A 425 -0.89 -1.51 17.17
N THR A 426 -0.58 -1.25 15.90
CA THR A 426 0.67 -1.65 15.27
C THR A 426 1.90 -0.93 15.84
N SER A 427 1.72 0.29 16.37
CA SER A 427 2.80 1.07 17.00
C SER A 427 2.49 1.42 18.47
N ALA A 428 3.53 1.61 19.26
CA ALA A 428 3.39 2.03 20.66
C ALA A 428 2.80 3.44 20.80
N SER A 429 3.13 4.37 19.88
CA SER A 429 2.57 5.72 19.83
C SER A 429 1.07 5.71 19.54
N ASP A 430 0.62 4.87 18.59
CA ASP A 430 -0.80 4.75 18.24
C ASP A 430 -1.59 4.09 19.37
N THR A 431 -0.99 3.11 20.07
CA THR A 431 -1.60 2.49 21.26
C THR A 431 -1.77 3.52 22.39
N ARG A 432 -0.75 4.32 22.69
CA ARG A 432 -0.87 5.40 23.69
C ARG A 432 -1.93 6.42 23.30
N GLY A 433 -1.98 6.80 22.04
CA GLY A 433 -3.01 7.74 21.52
C GLY A 433 -4.43 7.17 21.55
N ALA A 434 -4.60 5.84 21.57
CA ALA A 434 -5.90 5.18 21.65
C ALA A 434 -6.40 4.98 23.10
N LEU A 435 -5.52 4.96 24.10
CA LEU A 435 -5.89 4.67 25.50
C LEU A 435 -6.82 5.73 26.08
N ALA A 436 -6.45 7.02 26.03
CA ALA A 436 -7.25 8.09 26.62
C ALA A 436 -8.66 8.19 25.98
N PRO A 437 -8.83 8.15 24.64
CA PRO A 437 -10.14 8.08 24.03
C PRO A 437 -10.94 6.85 24.42
N ALA A 438 -10.29 5.70 24.62
CA ALA A 438 -10.99 4.48 25.03
C ALA A 438 -11.54 4.58 26.45
N PHE A 439 -10.73 5.06 27.41
CA PHE A 439 -11.18 5.26 28.79
C PHE A 439 -12.28 6.30 28.89
N LEU A 440 -12.10 7.47 28.28
CA LEU A 440 -13.10 8.53 28.28
C LEU A 440 -14.42 8.08 27.63
N GLY A 441 -14.30 7.40 26.46
CA GLY A 441 -15.47 6.91 25.75
C GLY A 441 -16.21 5.80 26.50
N THR A 442 -15.48 4.83 27.07
CA THR A 442 -16.10 3.77 27.88
C THR A 442 -16.74 4.34 29.15
N GLY A 443 -16.08 5.27 29.84
CA GLY A 443 -16.64 5.95 31.01
C GLY A 443 -17.91 6.71 30.67
N LEU A 444 -17.92 7.51 29.60
CA LEU A 444 -19.11 8.21 29.13
C LEU A 444 -20.24 7.23 28.75
N GLY A 445 -19.91 6.19 28.01
CA GLY A 445 -20.87 5.15 27.63
C GLY A 445 -21.42 4.39 28.85
N ALA A 446 -20.60 4.12 29.85
CA ALA A 446 -21.02 3.46 31.09
C ALA A 446 -21.97 4.33 31.91
N VAL A 447 -21.73 5.64 32.03
CA VAL A 447 -22.62 6.58 32.70
C VAL A 447 -23.97 6.64 32.00
N VAL A 448 -23.99 6.78 30.67
CA VAL A 448 -25.25 6.81 29.89
C VAL A 448 -25.98 5.47 29.98
N ALA A 449 -25.26 4.34 29.92
CA ALA A 449 -25.84 3.02 30.07
C ALA A 449 -26.42 2.78 31.46
N ALA A 450 -25.73 3.20 32.52
CA ALA A 450 -26.22 3.11 33.90
C ALA A 450 -27.47 3.96 34.08
N SER A 451 -27.48 5.19 33.55
CA SER A 451 -28.69 6.06 33.57
C SER A 451 -29.85 5.38 32.84
N LEU A 452 -29.59 4.76 31.66
CA LEU A 452 -30.63 4.02 30.94
C LEU A 452 -31.17 2.85 31.76
N VAL A 453 -30.29 2.07 32.42
CA VAL A 453 -30.69 0.93 33.27
C VAL A 453 -31.54 1.41 34.46
N VAL A 454 -31.16 2.54 35.09
CA VAL A 454 -31.95 3.12 36.23
C VAL A 454 -33.33 3.58 35.78
N VAL A 455 -33.41 4.24 34.62
CA VAL A 455 -34.70 4.78 34.10
C VAL A 455 -35.59 3.70 33.52
N ALA A 456 -35.02 2.79 32.74
CA ALA A 456 -35.77 1.74 32.02
C ALA A 456 -36.08 0.51 32.91
N GLY A 457 -35.28 0.27 33.96
CA GLY A 457 -35.43 -0.90 34.80
C GLY A 457 -35.45 -2.21 33.99
N ASN A 458 -36.35 -3.09 34.35
CA ASN A 458 -36.54 -4.41 33.67
C ASN A 458 -37.55 -4.34 32.50
N THR A 459 -37.74 -3.19 31.85
CA THR A 459 -38.69 -3.06 30.74
C THR A 459 -38.02 -3.42 29.38
N PRO A 460 -38.21 -4.64 28.83
CA PRO A 460 -37.51 -5.08 27.61
C PRO A 460 -37.81 -4.22 26.39
N ALA A 461 -38.99 -3.63 26.30
CA ALA A 461 -39.43 -2.76 25.19
C ALA A 461 -38.53 -1.52 25.03
N VAL A 462 -38.04 -0.95 26.13
CA VAL A 462 -37.12 0.20 26.06
C VAL A 462 -35.80 -0.18 25.40
N TYR A 463 -35.21 -1.31 25.78
CA TYR A 463 -33.96 -1.82 25.21
C TYR A 463 -34.13 -2.24 23.77
N MET A 464 -35.30 -2.81 23.41
CA MET A 464 -35.61 -3.19 22.03
C MET A 464 -35.65 -1.97 21.08
N VAL A 465 -36.15 -0.81 21.55
CA VAL A 465 -36.14 0.43 20.76
C VAL A 465 -34.80 1.14 20.84
N ALA A 466 -34.11 1.11 21.98
CA ALA A 466 -32.84 1.79 22.20
C ALA A 466 -31.69 1.15 21.37
N ALA A 467 -31.63 -0.18 21.27
CA ALA A 467 -30.53 -0.86 20.63
C ALA A 467 -30.33 -0.46 19.13
N PRO A 468 -31.36 -0.43 18.26
CA PRO A 468 -31.22 0.04 16.88
C PRO A 468 -30.75 1.49 16.77
N LEU A 469 -31.25 2.36 17.61
CA LEU A 469 -30.88 3.78 17.64
C LEU A 469 -29.42 3.93 18.05
N VAL A 470 -28.99 3.20 19.08
CA VAL A 470 -27.61 3.22 19.59
C VAL A 470 -26.61 2.66 18.54
N VAL A 471 -26.95 1.54 17.92
CA VAL A 471 -26.10 0.96 16.87
C VAL A 471 -26.00 1.88 15.66
N PHE A 472 -27.15 2.37 15.18
CA PHE A 472 -27.17 3.26 14.02
C PHE A 472 -26.45 4.60 14.26
N LEU A 473 -26.79 5.29 15.36
CA LEU A 473 -26.15 6.57 15.67
C LEU A 473 -24.70 6.40 16.12
N GLY A 474 -24.42 5.39 16.92
CA GLY A 474 -23.10 5.12 17.46
C GLY A 474 -22.07 4.78 16.38
N PHE A 475 -22.42 3.91 15.45
CA PHE A 475 -21.53 3.53 14.35
C PHE A 475 -21.69 4.38 13.08
N GLY A 476 -22.77 5.16 12.96
CA GLY A 476 -22.96 6.13 11.89
C GLY A 476 -22.32 7.48 12.18
N VAL A 477 -22.64 8.06 13.33
CA VAL A 477 -22.18 9.40 13.73
C VAL A 477 -20.90 9.35 14.55
N GLY A 478 -20.73 8.32 15.39
CA GLY A 478 -19.57 8.15 16.28
C GLY A 478 -18.22 8.28 15.58
N PRO A 479 -17.94 7.58 14.48
CA PRO A 479 -16.67 7.71 13.74
C PRO A 479 -16.42 9.11 13.17
N LEU A 480 -17.48 9.87 12.89
CA LEU A 480 -17.39 11.25 12.41
C LEU A 480 -17.03 12.23 13.53
N LEU A 481 -17.43 11.92 14.77
CA LEU A 481 -17.12 12.71 15.96
C LEU A 481 -15.76 12.36 16.57
N GLY A 482 -15.32 11.11 16.43
CA GLY A 482 -14.01 10.64 16.87
C GLY A 482 -14.03 9.38 17.73
N PRO A 483 -12.86 8.87 18.13
CA PRO A 483 -12.71 7.57 18.80
C PRO A 483 -13.45 7.46 20.14
N VAL A 484 -13.56 8.52 20.90
CA VAL A 484 -14.30 8.58 22.18
C VAL A 484 -15.75 8.15 21.99
N TRP A 485 -16.42 8.70 20.97
CA TRP A 485 -17.82 8.42 20.69
C TRP A 485 -18.06 7.00 20.18
N VAL A 486 -17.11 6.44 19.43
CA VAL A 486 -17.17 5.04 19.00
C VAL A 486 -17.11 4.08 20.20
N GLN A 487 -16.25 4.37 21.18
CA GLN A 487 -16.13 3.54 22.39
C GLN A 487 -17.38 3.70 23.31
N ALA A 488 -17.91 4.91 23.43
CA ALA A 488 -19.16 5.14 24.17
C ALA A 488 -20.33 4.38 23.54
N ALA A 489 -20.45 4.44 22.22
CA ALA A 489 -21.46 3.72 21.46
C ALA A 489 -21.32 2.20 21.59
N LEU A 490 -20.09 1.67 21.53
CA LEU A 490 -19.84 0.24 21.72
C LEU A 490 -20.31 -0.23 23.11
N THR A 491 -19.96 0.52 24.16
CA THR A 491 -20.40 0.21 25.54
C THR A 491 -21.91 0.22 25.66
N LEU A 492 -22.56 1.24 25.13
CA LEU A 492 -24.03 1.37 25.17
C LEU A 492 -24.74 0.30 24.34
N THR A 493 -24.19 -0.05 23.15
CA THR A 493 -24.70 -1.16 22.32
C THR A 493 -24.70 -2.48 23.10
N LEU A 494 -23.57 -2.76 23.77
CA LEU A 494 -23.45 -4.01 24.52
C LEU A 494 -24.46 -4.06 25.67
N VAL A 495 -24.58 -3.01 26.46
CA VAL A 495 -25.55 -2.96 27.57
C VAL A 495 -26.98 -3.11 27.05
N THR A 496 -27.37 -2.40 25.98
CA THR A 496 -28.75 -2.46 25.42
C THR A 496 -29.05 -3.83 24.78
N VAL A 497 -28.07 -4.55 24.23
CA VAL A 497 -28.29 -5.91 23.70
C VAL A 497 -28.34 -6.95 24.81
N PHE A 498 -27.39 -6.91 25.76
CA PHE A 498 -27.35 -7.92 26.82
C PHE A 498 -28.54 -7.77 27.77
N ALA A 499 -29.05 -6.56 28.03
CA ALA A 499 -30.25 -6.32 28.82
C ALA A 499 -31.53 -6.99 28.23
N GLN A 500 -31.50 -7.45 26.99
CA GLN A 500 -32.60 -8.18 26.36
C GLN A 500 -32.43 -9.71 26.49
N VAL A 501 -31.28 -10.19 26.97
CA VAL A 501 -30.98 -11.61 27.12
C VAL A 501 -30.90 -12.00 28.58
N GLU A 502 -30.32 -11.14 29.41
CA GLU A 502 -30.19 -11.29 30.87
C GLU A 502 -30.81 -10.09 31.59
N PRO A 503 -31.29 -10.26 32.85
CA PRO A 503 -31.81 -9.12 33.60
C PRO A 503 -30.82 -7.99 33.71
N PRO A 504 -31.16 -6.75 33.36
CA PRO A 504 -30.25 -5.63 33.40
C PRO A 504 -29.78 -5.34 34.81
N SER A 505 -28.46 -5.22 35.02
CA SER A 505 -27.88 -4.87 36.30
C SER A 505 -26.91 -3.71 36.18
N LEU A 506 -26.79 -2.89 37.22
CA LEU A 506 -25.80 -1.82 37.31
C LEU A 506 -24.37 -2.31 37.36
N GLY A 507 -24.16 -3.61 37.61
CA GLY A 507 -22.85 -4.25 37.55
C GLY A 507 -22.24 -4.22 36.18
N ILE A 508 -23.03 -4.40 35.08
CA ILE A 508 -22.51 -4.49 33.72
C ILE A 508 -21.72 -3.24 33.29
N PRO A 509 -22.22 -1.99 33.44
CA PRO A 509 -21.45 -0.79 33.13
C PRO A 509 -20.17 -0.63 33.95
N THR A 510 -20.20 -0.97 35.24
CA THR A 510 -19.05 -0.88 36.16
C THR A 510 -17.97 -1.88 35.79
N TRP A 511 -18.33 -3.14 35.59
CA TRP A 511 -17.39 -4.17 35.14
C TRP A 511 -16.79 -3.82 33.79
N ARG A 512 -17.56 -3.26 32.86
CA ARG A 512 -17.07 -2.83 31.56
C ARG A 512 -15.93 -1.81 31.66
N PHE A 513 -16.01 -0.87 32.61
CA PHE A 513 -14.93 0.09 32.83
C PHE A 513 -13.65 -0.58 33.31
N LEU A 514 -13.76 -1.49 34.30
CA LEU A 514 -12.64 -2.28 34.80
C LEU A 514 -12.03 -3.18 33.73
N ASP A 515 -12.85 -3.82 32.92
CA ASP A 515 -12.41 -4.68 31.82
C ASP A 515 -11.57 -3.91 30.79
N VAL A 516 -12.00 -2.67 30.45
CA VAL A 516 -11.26 -1.79 29.53
C VAL A 516 -9.95 -1.32 30.19
N LEU A 517 -9.93 -1.09 31.50
CA LEU A 517 -8.71 -0.75 32.24
C LEU A 517 -7.71 -1.90 32.17
N ILE A 518 -8.11 -3.11 32.49
CA ILE A 518 -7.27 -4.31 32.49
C ILE A 518 -6.80 -4.60 31.05
N GLY A 519 -7.72 -4.62 30.08
CA GLY A 519 -7.40 -4.86 28.67
C GLY A 519 -6.49 -3.79 28.07
N GLY A 520 -6.70 -2.52 28.46
CA GLY A 520 -5.85 -1.40 28.10
C GLY A 520 -4.43 -1.51 28.67
N LEU A 521 -4.31 -1.94 29.93
CA LEU A 521 -3.01 -2.17 30.57
C LEU A 521 -2.25 -3.31 29.86
N ILE A 522 -2.92 -4.42 29.56
CA ILE A 522 -2.32 -5.54 28.81
C ILE A 522 -1.87 -5.08 27.43
N GLY A 523 -2.73 -4.35 26.70
CA GLY A 523 -2.42 -3.80 25.38
C GLY A 523 -1.24 -2.83 25.40
N ALA A 524 -1.20 -1.93 26.40
CA ALA A 524 -0.10 -0.99 26.61
C ALA A 524 1.21 -1.69 26.96
N THR A 525 1.17 -2.66 27.87
CA THR A 525 2.33 -3.47 28.25
C THR A 525 2.88 -4.25 27.05
N ALA A 526 2.01 -4.90 26.27
CA ALA A 526 2.40 -5.60 25.06
C ALA A 526 3.00 -4.64 24.00
N ALA A 527 2.48 -3.41 23.88
CA ALA A 527 3.01 -2.41 22.95
C ALA A 527 4.37 -1.84 23.37
N LEU A 528 4.65 -1.81 24.69
CA LEU A 528 5.91 -1.28 25.22
C LEU A 528 7.02 -2.34 25.25
N LEU A 529 6.70 -3.57 25.63
CA LEU A 529 7.67 -4.65 25.82
C LEU A 529 8.04 -5.36 24.53
N ALA A 530 7.11 -5.48 23.58
CA ALA A 530 7.33 -6.22 22.33
C ALA A 530 7.60 -5.26 21.17
N TRP A 531 8.87 -5.07 20.84
CA TRP A 531 9.33 -4.36 19.64
C TRP A 531 8.67 -2.99 19.39
N PRO A 532 9.10 -1.93 20.09
CA PRO A 532 8.52 -0.58 19.94
C PRO A 532 8.84 0.09 18.59
N ARG A 533 9.55 -0.59 17.68
CA ARG A 533 10.03 -0.02 16.41
C ARG A 533 8.99 -0.27 15.32
N GLY A 534 8.24 0.78 14.91
CA GLY A 534 7.25 0.72 13.83
C GLY A 534 7.84 0.46 12.44
N ALA A 535 6.98 0.23 11.44
CA ALA A 535 7.33 -0.02 10.04
C ALA A 535 8.16 1.10 9.40
N GLN A 536 8.11 2.33 9.94
CA GLN A 536 8.92 3.45 9.47
C GLN A 536 10.42 3.19 9.59
N ASN A 537 10.87 2.58 10.68
CA ASN A 537 12.30 2.27 10.88
C ASN A 537 12.78 1.15 9.95
N GLU A 538 11.93 0.16 9.66
CA GLU A 538 12.27 -0.90 8.70
C GLU A 538 12.31 -0.35 7.28
N LEU A 539 11.35 0.50 6.91
CA LEU A 539 11.35 1.19 5.62
C LEU A 539 12.63 2.02 5.46
N ARG A 540 12.98 2.82 6.48
CA ARG A 540 14.22 3.62 6.48
C ARG A 540 15.46 2.75 6.24
N ARG A 541 15.60 1.65 6.96
CA ARG A 541 16.73 0.74 6.79
C ARG A 541 16.76 0.10 5.41
N SER A 542 15.59 -0.26 4.88
CA SER A 542 15.46 -0.85 3.56
C SER A 542 15.86 0.15 2.48
N VAL A 543 15.44 1.42 2.58
CA VAL A 543 15.83 2.50 1.65
C VAL A 543 17.34 2.75 1.71
N VAL A 544 17.93 2.83 2.91
CA VAL A 544 19.38 3.02 3.07
C VAL A 544 20.17 1.90 2.38
N ARG A 545 19.78 0.64 2.58
CA ARG A 545 20.43 -0.50 1.91
C ARG A 545 20.27 -0.44 0.40
N PHE A 546 19.08 -0.08 -0.05
CA PHE A 546 18.80 0.02 -1.46
C PHE A 546 19.63 1.14 -2.14
N MET A 547 19.71 2.33 -1.54
CA MET A 547 20.54 3.42 -2.08
C MET A 547 22.02 3.04 -2.11
N ALA A 548 22.51 2.29 -1.12
CA ALA A 548 23.88 1.76 -1.13
C ALA A 548 24.08 0.73 -2.25
N ALA A 549 23.11 -0.17 -2.48
CA ALA A 549 23.17 -1.15 -3.58
C ALA A 549 23.07 -0.45 -4.95
N SER A 550 22.28 0.63 -5.07
CA SER A 550 22.22 1.45 -6.28
C SER A 550 23.56 2.15 -6.57
N ALA A 551 24.21 2.68 -5.53
CA ALA A 551 25.54 3.28 -5.66
C ALA A 551 26.57 2.27 -6.20
N GLN A 552 26.57 1.05 -5.67
CA GLN A 552 27.45 -0.01 -6.15
C GLN A 552 27.12 -0.42 -7.59
N ALA A 553 25.84 -0.59 -7.92
CA ALA A 553 25.41 -0.94 -9.27
C ALA A 553 25.79 0.12 -10.31
N CYS A 554 25.78 1.42 -9.97
CA CYS A 554 26.24 2.49 -10.84
C CYS A 554 27.73 2.33 -11.21
N GLN A 555 28.57 2.05 -10.22
CA GLN A 555 30.01 1.87 -10.42
C GLN A 555 30.31 0.60 -11.22
N ASP A 556 29.80 -0.54 -10.74
CA ASP A 556 30.10 -1.87 -11.33
C ASP A 556 29.63 -1.96 -12.78
N LEU A 557 28.43 -1.44 -13.08
CA LEU A 557 27.90 -1.49 -14.45
C LEU A 557 28.67 -0.56 -15.39
N THR A 558 29.04 0.64 -14.95
CA THR A 558 29.82 1.58 -15.76
C THR A 558 31.22 1.02 -16.03
N GLU A 559 31.91 0.52 -15.01
CA GLU A 559 33.22 -0.12 -15.19
C GLU A 559 33.17 -1.29 -16.18
N ARG A 560 32.14 -2.13 -16.04
CA ARG A 560 31.94 -3.29 -16.90
C ARG A 560 31.73 -2.91 -18.37
N LEU A 561 30.94 -1.86 -18.65
CA LEU A 561 30.63 -1.44 -20.01
C LEU A 561 31.75 -0.60 -20.64
N CYS A 562 32.58 0.08 -19.83
CA CYS A 562 33.65 0.96 -20.30
C CYS A 562 35.00 0.30 -20.37
N LEU A 563 35.26 -0.72 -19.55
CA LEU A 563 36.60 -1.38 -19.51
C LEU A 563 36.58 -2.73 -20.21
N PRO A 564 37.64 -3.09 -20.93
CA PRO A 564 37.71 -4.39 -21.60
C PRO A 564 37.66 -5.53 -20.59
N PRO A 565 36.93 -6.62 -20.90
CA PRO A 565 36.73 -7.74 -19.98
C PRO A 565 38.10 -8.40 -19.65
N ARG A 566 38.43 -8.45 -18.35
CA ARG A 566 39.59 -9.18 -17.84
C ARG A 566 39.22 -10.64 -17.62
N GLY A 567 39.30 -11.48 -18.68
CA GLY A 567 39.17 -12.94 -18.59
C GLY A 567 37.86 -13.53 -19.12
N GLN A 568 37.92 -14.84 -19.46
CA GLN A 568 36.79 -15.62 -19.96
C GLN A 568 35.78 -15.89 -18.83
N GLY A 569 34.54 -15.46 -18.99
CA GLY A 569 33.45 -15.70 -18.02
C GLY A 569 32.30 -14.69 -18.10
N VAL A 570 32.22 -13.91 -19.17
CA VAL A 570 31.39 -12.67 -19.27
C VAL A 570 29.90 -12.92 -19.28
N ALA A 571 29.39 -14.03 -19.82
CA ALA A 571 27.95 -14.19 -20.03
C ALA A 571 27.14 -14.57 -18.77
N ALA A 572 27.75 -15.21 -17.77
CA ALA A 572 27.06 -15.61 -16.54
C ALA A 572 26.92 -14.47 -15.49
N ALA A 573 27.83 -13.48 -15.56
CA ALA A 573 27.90 -12.38 -14.60
C ALA A 573 27.01 -11.16 -14.93
N ASP A 574 26.34 -11.12 -16.10
CA ASP A 574 25.57 -9.96 -16.57
C ASP A 574 24.38 -9.61 -15.67
N GLY A 575 23.74 -10.61 -15.10
CA GLY A 575 22.64 -10.38 -14.14
C GLY A 575 23.08 -10.16 -12.69
N GLU A 576 24.36 -10.35 -12.36
CA GLU A 576 24.83 -10.23 -10.96
C GLU A 576 24.96 -8.79 -10.52
N VAL A 577 25.40 -7.89 -11.40
CA VAL A 577 25.63 -6.47 -11.10
C VAL A 577 24.36 -5.76 -10.61
N LEU A 578 23.19 -6.06 -11.18
CA LEU A 578 21.91 -5.45 -10.78
C LEU A 578 21.14 -6.28 -9.76
N ARG A 579 21.58 -7.51 -9.45
CA ARG A 579 20.82 -8.46 -8.62
C ARG A 579 20.59 -7.97 -7.20
N ASP A 580 21.58 -7.36 -6.58
CA ASP A 580 21.47 -6.85 -5.21
C ASP A 580 20.61 -5.58 -5.16
N ALA A 581 20.73 -4.68 -6.14
CA ALA A 581 19.87 -3.51 -6.28
C ALA A 581 18.39 -3.91 -6.49
N ASP A 582 18.11 -4.89 -7.35
CA ASP A 582 16.77 -5.42 -7.57
C ASP A 582 16.21 -6.13 -6.32
N ARG A 583 17.01 -6.92 -5.62
CA ARG A 583 16.62 -7.57 -4.37
C ARG A 583 16.28 -6.56 -3.29
N THR A 584 17.13 -5.54 -3.12
CA THR A 584 16.92 -4.50 -2.10
C THR A 584 15.76 -3.59 -2.46
N LEU A 585 15.52 -3.29 -3.74
CA LEU A 585 14.33 -2.58 -4.22
C LEU A 585 13.04 -3.32 -3.84
N ARG A 586 13.01 -4.64 -4.02
CA ARG A 586 11.86 -5.47 -3.59
C ARG A 586 11.61 -5.42 -2.08
N LEU A 587 12.67 -5.34 -1.28
CA LEU A 587 12.54 -5.18 0.18
C LEU A 587 11.99 -3.79 0.55
N VAL A 588 12.43 -2.73 -0.14
CA VAL A 588 11.85 -1.38 0.04
C VAL A 588 10.38 -1.37 -0.30
N GLN A 589 9.98 -1.97 -1.42
CA GLN A 589 8.57 -2.06 -1.85
C GLN A 589 7.72 -2.78 -0.79
N ALA A 590 8.20 -3.89 -0.25
CA ALA A 590 7.51 -4.63 0.80
C ALA A 590 7.41 -3.84 2.11
N ALA A 591 8.49 -3.18 2.52
CA ALA A 591 8.52 -2.34 3.71
C ALA A 591 7.62 -1.09 3.57
N TYR A 592 7.58 -0.48 2.37
CA TYR A 592 6.70 0.65 2.08
C TYR A 592 5.22 0.24 2.10
N ALA A 593 4.87 -0.88 1.47
CA ALA A 593 3.52 -1.42 1.54
C ALA A 593 3.08 -1.66 2.99
N GLN A 594 3.97 -2.17 3.84
CA GLN A 594 3.74 -2.37 5.25
C GLN A 594 3.58 -1.03 6.01
N TYR A 595 4.50 -0.09 5.81
CA TYR A 595 4.43 1.25 6.41
C TYR A 595 3.09 1.94 6.12
N ARG A 596 2.54 1.72 4.95
CA ARG A 596 1.26 2.27 4.51
C ARG A 596 0.03 1.57 5.10
N THR A 597 0.15 0.37 5.63
CA THR A 597 -0.94 -0.28 6.38
C THR A 597 -1.01 0.19 7.83
N GLU A 598 0.09 0.65 8.40
CA GLU A 598 0.10 1.34 9.68
C GLU A 598 -0.55 2.71 9.46
N GLY A 599 -1.55 3.07 10.28
CA GLY A 599 -2.24 4.34 10.16
C GLY A 599 -1.22 5.48 10.20
N ALA A 600 -0.97 6.10 9.05
CA ALA A 600 -0.04 7.20 8.94
C ALA A 600 -0.47 8.30 9.91
N SER A 601 0.30 8.51 10.97
CA SER A 601 0.16 9.70 11.78
C SER A 601 0.28 10.90 10.84
N ARG A 602 -0.73 11.77 10.81
CA ARG A 602 -0.73 13.00 9.99
C ARG A 602 0.50 13.89 10.17
N LYS A 603 1.38 13.54 11.10
CA LYS A 603 2.58 14.32 11.47
C LYS A 603 3.85 13.91 10.71
N ASN A 604 3.87 12.77 9.99
CA ASN A 604 5.06 12.35 9.26
C ASN A 604 4.84 12.49 7.75
N PRO A 605 5.60 13.33 7.07
CA PRO A 605 5.51 13.53 5.63
C PRO A 605 5.94 12.26 4.87
N GLU A 606 5.16 11.94 3.84
CA GLU A 606 5.21 10.68 3.10
C GLU A 606 6.32 10.57 2.06
N LEU A 607 7.20 11.46 2.06
CA LEU A 607 7.78 12.00 0.89
C LEU A 607 9.05 11.41 0.30
N PRO A 608 10.10 11.11 1.10
CA PRO A 608 11.36 10.66 0.50
C PRO A 608 11.27 9.23 -0.04
N TRP A 609 10.31 8.44 0.47
CA TRP A 609 10.20 7.02 0.15
C TRP A 609 9.83 6.74 -1.31
N GLU A 610 8.88 7.51 -1.86
CA GLU A 610 8.45 7.35 -3.25
C GLU A 610 9.54 7.80 -4.23
N LEU A 611 10.27 8.86 -3.89
CA LEU A 611 11.40 9.33 -4.69
C LEU A 611 12.58 8.35 -4.64
N ALA A 612 12.90 7.81 -3.48
CA ALA A 612 13.92 6.78 -3.35
C ALA A 612 13.57 5.52 -4.15
N MET A 613 12.28 5.14 -4.22
CA MET A 613 11.84 4.05 -5.08
C MET A 613 11.93 4.39 -6.57
N ALA A 614 11.69 5.64 -6.96
CA ALA A 614 11.85 6.08 -8.36
C ALA A 614 13.32 5.95 -8.80
N ALA A 615 14.28 6.41 -7.98
CA ALA A 615 15.71 6.19 -8.21
C ALA A 615 16.06 4.70 -8.41
N GLY A 616 15.32 3.82 -7.73
CA GLY A 616 15.46 2.39 -7.90
C GLY A 616 15.05 1.85 -9.25
N TYR A 617 13.97 2.37 -9.78
CA TYR A 617 13.55 2.00 -11.13
C TYR A 617 14.50 2.54 -12.19
N SER A 618 15.02 3.76 -12.00
CA SER A 618 16.10 4.30 -12.84
C SER A 618 17.34 3.41 -12.80
N THR A 619 17.77 2.97 -11.62
CA THR A 619 18.96 2.12 -11.46
C THR A 619 18.75 0.74 -12.10
N VAL A 620 17.68 0.03 -11.70
CA VAL A 620 17.47 -1.37 -12.12
C VAL A 620 16.91 -1.46 -13.53
N GLY A 621 15.91 -0.64 -13.87
CA GLY A 621 15.28 -0.64 -15.20
C GLY A 621 16.20 -0.11 -16.28
N GLY A 622 16.80 1.07 -16.07
CA GLY A 622 17.74 1.66 -17.01
C GLY A 622 19.03 0.83 -17.14
N GLY A 623 19.56 0.30 -16.03
CA GLY A 623 20.71 -0.61 -16.06
C GLY A 623 20.43 -1.91 -16.82
N ALA A 624 19.22 -2.44 -16.69
CA ALA A 624 18.78 -3.62 -17.44
C ALA A 624 18.67 -3.34 -18.96
N LEU A 625 18.18 -2.15 -19.31
CA LEU A 625 18.14 -1.69 -20.70
C LEU A 625 19.56 -1.59 -21.29
N LEU A 626 20.49 -0.94 -20.59
CA LEU A 626 21.89 -0.82 -20.99
C LEU A 626 22.53 -2.18 -21.24
N LEU A 627 22.36 -3.12 -20.33
CA LEU A 627 22.86 -4.49 -20.50
C LEU A 627 22.25 -5.20 -21.70
N THR A 628 21.00 -4.94 -22.02
CA THR A 628 20.32 -5.59 -23.17
C THR A 628 20.78 -4.99 -24.49
N GLU A 629 20.92 -3.68 -24.59
CA GLU A 629 21.27 -2.96 -25.82
C GLU A 629 22.76 -3.12 -26.18
N HIS A 630 23.63 -3.19 -25.17
CA HIS A 630 25.08 -3.20 -25.35
C HIS A 630 25.75 -4.56 -25.06
N ALA A 631 24.97 -5.62 -24.78
CA ALA A 631 25.50 -6.96 -24.46
C ALA A 631 26.25 -7.63 -25.60
N THR A 632 25.96 -7.30 -26.85
CA THR A 632 26.51 -7.93 -28.04
C THR A 632 27.55 -7.07 -28.78
N ASP A 633 27.56 -5.78 -28.50
CA ASP A 633 28.35 -4.79 -29.25
C ASP A 633 29.31 -4.08 -28.27
N THR A 634 30.40 -4.77 -27.94
CA THR A 634 31.32 -4.35 -26.87
C THR A 634 32.48 -3.49 -27.40
N THR A 635 32.19 -2.50 -28.25
CA THR A 635 33.24 -1.52 -28.62
C THR A 635 33.40 -0.55 -27.43
N PRO A 636 34.46 -0.67 -26.63
CA PRO A 636 34.64 0.21 -25.48
C PRO A 636 34.85 1.66 -25.93
N PRO A 637 34.43 2.64 -25.15
CA PRO A 637 34.74 4.03 -25.43
C PRO A 637 36.26 4.29 -25.31
N PRO A 638 36.78 5.41 -25.89
CA PRO A 638 38.18 5.77 -25.73
C PRO A 638 38.57 5.83 -24.23
N PRO A 639 39.83 5.42 -23.87
CA PRO A 639 40.24 5.29 -22.46
C PRO A 639 40.06 6.56 -21.63
N ALA A 640 40.26 7.74 -22.23
CA ALA A 640 40.03 9.02 -21.56
C ALA A 640 38.56 9.26 -21.24
N VAL A 641 37.65 8.90 -22.15
CA VAL A 641 36.18 9.02 -21.95
C VAL A 641 35.70 7.97 -20.96
N ALA A 642 36.23 6.74 -21.06
CA ALA A 642 35.93 5.68 -20.09
C ALA A 642 36.28 6.09 -18.66
N GLY A 643 37.47 6.74 -18.46
CA GLY A 643 37.85 7.29 -17.16
C GLY A 643 36.87 8.35 -16.65
N GLN A 644 36.47 9.27 -17.51
CA GLN A 644 35.52 10.34 -17.14
C GLN A 644 34.11 9.77 -16.80
N LEU A 645 33.66 8.70 -17.49
CA LEU A 645 32.41 8.02 -17.16
C LEU A 645 32.48 7.28 -15.81
N VAL A 646 33.62 6.65 -15.52
CA VAL A 646 33.85 6.01 -14.21
C VAL A 646 33.85 7.05 -13.09
N ASP A 647 34.50 8.22 -13.32
CA ASP A 647 34.47 9.33 -12.37
C ASP A 647 33.04 9.89 -12.19
N LEU A 648 32.26 9.98 -13.27
CA LEU A 648 30.85 10.37 -13.18
C LEU A 648 30.05 9.35 -12.35
N ALA A 649 30.24 8.07 -12.61
CA ALA A 649 29.57 7.01 -11.84
C ALA A 649 29.95 7.03 -10.36
N ALA A 650 31.20 7.35 -10.04
CA ALA A 650 31.65 7.54 -8.65
C ALA A 650 30.95 8.71 -7.97
N ARG A 651 30.80 9.85 -8.64
CA ARG A 651 30.06 11.02 -8.13
C ARG A 651 28.57 10.68 -7.89
N VAL A 652 27.92 10.02 -8.85
CA VAL A 652 26.52 9.60 -8.71
C VAL A 652 26.36 8.58 -7.56
N ALA A 653 27.31 7.68 -7.41
CA ALA A 653 27.32 6.74 -6.28
C ALA A 653 27.46 7.46 -4.94
N ASP A 654 28.25 8.53 -4.87
CA ASP A 654 28.40 9.36 -3.65
C ASP A 654 27.12 10.13 -3.34
N ASP A 655 26.37 10.60 -4.34
CA ASP A 655 25.06 11.21 -4.13
C ASP A 655 24.04 10.19 -3.59
N CYS A 656 24.02 8.99 -4.13
CA CYS A 656 23.18 7.92 -3.59
C CYS A 656 23.54 7.58 -2.13
N ARG A 657 24.83 7.51 -1.80
CA ARG A 657 25.29 7.29 -0.41
C ARG A 657 24.92 8.44 0.50
N ARG A 658 25.01 9.68 0.01
CA ARG A 658 24.60 10.90 0.75
C ARG A 658 23.10 10.89 1.01
N ALA A 659 22.27 10.61 0.01
CA ALA A 659 20.82 10.45 0.17
C ALA A 659 20.49 9.35 1.20
N ALA A 660 21.22 8.22 1.18
CA ALA A 660 21.09 7.17 2.19
C ALA A 660 21.39 7.68 3.60
N GLU A 661 22.45 8.48 3.77
CA GLU A 661 22.83 9.01 5.07
C GLU A 661 21.80 10.04 5.59
N LEU A 662 21.29 10.91 4.72
CA LEU A 662 20.23 11.85 5.04
C LEU A 662 18.95 11.13 5.50
N VAL A 663 18.57 10.06 4.81
CA VAL A 663 17.47 9.17 5.22
C VAL A 663 17.75 8.50 6.56
N ARG A 664 19.00 8.10 6.83
CA ARG A 664 19.41 7.45 8.09
C ARG A 664 19.32 8.39 9.29
N ARG A 665 19.80 9.61 9.18
CA ARG A 665 19.93 10.59 10.28
C ARG A 665 18.65 11.36 10.62
N SER A 666 17.64 11.34 9.73
CA SER A 666 16.31 11.97 9.98
C SER A 666 16.31 13.35 10.63
N GLY A 667 17.17 14.27 10.23
CA GLY A 667 17.02 15.64 10.68
C GLY A 667 18.29 16.42 11.06
N ASP A 668 19.43 15.77 11.32
CA ASP A 668 20.61 16.46 11.86
C ASP A 668 21.81 16.48 10.89
N VAL A 669 21.62 16.91 9.64
CA VAL A 669 22.74 17.09 8.71
C VAL A 669 22.74 18.54 8.24
N GLU A 670 23.90 19.21 8.35
CA GLU A 670 24.09 20.56 7.84
C GLU A 670 23.83 20.65 6.34
N PRO A 671 23.23 21.74 5.86
CA PRO A 671 23.03 21.95 4.44
C PRO A 671 24.40 22.02 3.76
N HIS A 672 24.66 21.12 2.83
CA HIS A 672 25.86 21.15 2.00
C HIS A 672 25.57 21.94 0.73
N GLU A 673 26.58 22.66 0.22
CA GLU A 673 26.48 23.37 -1.05
C GLU A 673 26.03 22.39 -2.14
N ARG A 674 24.96 22.73 -2.80
CA ARG A 674 24.34 21.95 -3.86
C ARG A 674 25.33 21.88 -5.02
N GLY A 675 25.89 20.73 -5.29
CA GLY A 675 26.46 20.43 -6.59
C GLY A 675 25.35 20.61 -7.62
N GLY A 676 25.38 21.75 -8.33
CA GLY A 676 24.45 22.00 -9.43
C GLY A 676 24.60 20.86 -10.43
N TYR A 677 23.55 20.07 -10.64
CA TYR A 677 23.59 18.96 -11.59
C TYR A 677 23.57 19.52 -13.01
N LEU A 678 24.70 19.78 -13.60
CA LEU A 678 25.41 19.05 -14.66
C LEU A 678 24.65 18.91 -15.98
N ALA A 679 23.66 19.76 -16.28
CA ALA A 679 23.20 19.91 -17.66
C ALA A 679 24.31 20.45 -18.59
N ASP A 680 25.31 21.16 -18.04
CA ASP A 680 26.35 21.82 -18.83
C ASP A 680 27.65 20.99 -19.03
N GLU A 681 27.95 20.00 -18.20
CA GLU A 681 29.22 19.27 -18.29
C GLU A 681 29.17 18.02 -19.19
N SER A 682 27.99 17.55 -19.59
CA SER A 682 27.82 16.28 -20.30
C SER A 682 28.00 16.36 -21.84
N GLY A 683 27.80 17.50 -22.43
CA GLY A 683 28.06 17.72 -23.87
C GLY A 683 29.50 17.41 -24.34
N PRO A 684 30.53 17.70 -23.54
CA PRO A 684 31.93 17.40 -23.87
C PRO A 684 32.24 15.91 -24.02
N LEU A 685 31.61 15.01 -23.21
CA LEU A 685 31.88 13.55 -23.27
C LEU A 685 31.42 12.93 -24.60
N ILE A 686 30.19 13.24 -25.00
CA ILE A 686 29.64 12.77 -26.29
C ILE A 686 30.44 13.35 -27.45
N ALA A 687 30.75 14.67 -27.38
CA ALA A 687 31.53 15.35 -28.41
C ALA A 687 32.93 14.80 -28.57
N SER A 688 33.67 14.58 -27.46
CA SER A 688 35.02 14.02 -27.49
C SER A 688 35.01 12.59 -28.01
N THR A 689 33.97 11.80 -27.74
CA THR A 689 33.83 10.45 -28.29
C THR A 689 33.55 10.46 -29.77
N ALA A 690 32.68 11.37 -30.24
CA ALA A 690 32.31 11.50 -31.64
C ALA A 690 33.49 11.96 -32.55
N HIS A 691 34.43 12.75 -31.98
CA HIS A 691 35.62 13.26 -32.70
C HIS A 691 36.84 12.37 -32.51
N GLY A 692 36.80 11.31 -31.71
CA GLY A 692 37.90 10.41 -31.47
C GLY A 692 38.23 9.57 -32.72
N ALA A 693 39.49 9.60 -33.20
CA ALA A 693 39.92 8.81 -34.33
C ALA A 693 39.72 7.30 -34.08
N GLY A 694 38.91 6.64 -34.91
CA GLY A 694 38.64 5.20 -34.80
C GLY A 694 37.48 4.81 -33.91
N THR A 695 36.73 5.75 -33.38
CA THR A 695 35.57 5.46 -32.51
C THR A 695 34.32 5.11 -33.36
N GLY A 696 33.83 3.88 -33.23
CA GLY A 696 32.61 3.43 -33.92
C GLY A 696 31.33 4.05 -33.36
N PRO A 697 30.25 4.10 -34.17
CA PRO A 697 28.94 4.64 -33.72
C PRO A 697 28.38 3.97 -32.46
N ALA A 698 28.66 2.70 -32.24
CA ALA A 698 28.24 1.96 -31.08
C ALA A 698 28.81 2.53 -29.75
N ALA A 699 30.07 2.94 -29.76
CA ALA A 699 30.73 3.53 -28.59
C ALA A 699 30.13 4.91 -28.24
N VAL A 700 29.79 5.73 -29.24
CA VAL A 700 29.16 7.03 -29.03
C VAL A 700 27.76 6.86 -28.43
N VAL A 701 26.97 5.89 -28.92
CA VAL A 701 25.64 5.58 -28.39
C VAL A 701 25.75 5.04 -26.96
N LEU A 702 26.72 4.17 -26.66
CA LEU A 702 26.97 3.69 -25.31
C LEU A 702 27.29 4.83 -24.34
N VAL A 703 28.15 5.78 -24.74
CA VAL A 703 28.48 6.94 -23.91
C VAL A 703 27.24 7.79 -23.63
N ALA A 704 26.42 8.06 -24.65
CA ALA A 704 25.18 8.82 -24.48
C ALA A 704 24.17 8.12 -23.56
N ASP A 705 24.05 6.80 -23.68
CA ASP A 705 23.15 5.99 -22.86
C ASP A 705 23.63 5.89 -21.40
N LEU A 706 24.91 5.67 -21.16
CA LEU A 706 25.49 5.65 -19.82
C LEU A 706 25.35 7.01 -19.13
N GLU A 707 25.66 8.10 -19.85
CA GLU A 707 25.48 9.44 -19.34
C GLU A 707 24.02 9.74 -18.99
N ALA A 708 23.09 9.42 -19.89
CA ALA A 708 21.65 9.62 -19.65
C ALA A 708 21.16 8.80 -18.43
N TRP A 709 21.63 7.57 -18.26
CA TRP A 709 21.30 6.71 -17.14
C TRP A 709 21.85 7.25 -15.81
N LEU A 710 23.15 7.57 -15.76
CA LEU A 710 23.80 8.10 -14.55
C LEU A 710 23.19 9.43 -14.12
N THR A 711 23.00 10.37 -15.06
CA THR A 711 22.36 11.66 -14.76
C THR A 711 20.89 11.50 -14.35
N GLY A 712 20.18 10.46 -14.82
CA GLY A 712 18.83 10.12 -14.38
C GLY A 712 18.77 9.68 -12.91
N ILE A 713 19.67 8.80 -12.50
CA ILE A 713 19.77 8.36 -11.10
C ILE A 713 20.11 9.53 -10.19
N ALA A 714 21.02 10.36 -10.61
CA ALA A 714 21.42 11.52 -9.88
C ALA A 714 20.28 12.55 -9.74
N TYR A 715 19.51 12.78 -10.79
CA TYR A 715 18.32 13.64 -10.74
C TYR A 715 17.32 13.15 -9.70
N ASP A 716 17.08 11.84 -9.64
CA ASP A 716 16.20 11.24 -8.64
C ASP A 716 16.78 11.36 -7.22
N ALA A 717 18.09 11.14 -7.03
CA ALA A 717 18.75 11.24 -5.73
C ALA A 717 18.72 12.67 -5.17
N THR A 718 18.98 13.69 -5.99
CA THR A 718 18.93 15.10 -5.57
C THR A 718 17.52 15.59 -5.24
N ARG A 719 16.48 14.99 -5.83
CA ARG A 719 15.08 15.27 -5.43
C ARG A 719 14.77 14.75 -4.03
N VAL A 720 15.36 13.63 -3.62
CA VAL A 720 15.24 13.15 -2.23
C VAL A 720 15.80 14.19 -1.25
N ASP A 721 16.95 14.75 -1.56
CA ASP A 721 17.60 15.76 -0.72
C ASP A 721 16.76 17.04 -0.60
N ARG A 722 16.26 17.60 -1.72
CA ARG A 722 15.43 18.82 -1.73
C ARG A 722 14.18 18.66 -0.88
N VAL A 723 13.53 17.53 -1.03
CA VAL A 723 12.29 17.25 -0.29
C VAL A 723 12.57 17.12 1.20
N LEU A 724 13.66 16.49 1.60
CA LEU A 724 14.06 16.42 3.01
C LEU A 724 14.36 17.81 3.58
N ASP A 725 14.99 18.68 2.82
CA ASP A 725 15.29 20.07 3.22
C ASP A 725 14.02 20.92 3.35
N ASP A 726 13.05 20.79 2.43
CA ASP A 726 11.77 21.49 2.53
C ASP A 726 10.98 21.07 3.77
N LEU A 727 11.01 19.78 4.08
CA LEU A 727 10.38 19.26 5.29
C LEU A 727 11.04 19.80 6.57
N ARG A 728 12.36 19.93 6.60
CA ARG A 728 13.09 20.50 7.72
C ARG A 728 12.76 21.97 7.91
N ALA A 729 12.63 22.72 6.82
CA ALA A 729 12.30 24.14 6.83
C ALA A 729 10.83 24.42 7.18
N GLY A 730 10.03 23.37 7.50
CA GLY A 730 8.60 23.51 7.78
C GLY A 730 7.79 23.99 6.57
N ARG A 731 8.42 24.03 5.39
CA ARG A 731 7.73 24.30 4.15
C ARG A 731 6.89 23.06 3.82
N THR A 732 5.61 23.25 3.54
CA THR A 732 4.83 22.19 2.90
C THR A 732 5.59 21.88 1.62
N ALA A 733 6.26 20.71 1.61
CA ALA A 733 6.96 20.29 0.43
C ALA A 733 5.94 20.20 -0.69
N ASP A 734 5.88 21.24 -1.46
CA ASP A 734 5.20 21.25 -2.75
C ASP A 734 6.03 20.29 -3.58
N LEU A 735 5.52 19.06 -3.64
CA LEU A 735 6.25 17.86 -4.01
C LEU A 735 6.70 17.90 -5.46
N GLY A 736 7.63 18.81 -5.71
CA GLY A 736 8.51 18.77 -6.87
C GLY A 736 7.84 18.93 -8.22
N TYR A 737 6.75 19.67 -8.30
CA TYR A 737 6.09 20.02 -9.56
C TYR A 737 6.17 21.53 -9.87
N ARG A 738 6.99 22.30 -9.14
CA ARG A 738 7.38 23.62 -9.57
C ARG A 738 8.82 23.56 -10.12
N TYR A 739 8.97 23.97 -11.38
CA TYR A 739 10.23 24.24 -12.05
C TYR A 739 10.98 25.38 -11.37
#